data_e8b96f3297694e062760d4cc6085fae6
#
_entry.id   e8b96f3297694e062760d4cc6085fae6
#
_cell.length_a   1.000
_cell.length_b   1.000
_cell.length_c   1.000
_cell.angle_alpha   90.00
_cell.angle_beta   90.00
_cell.angle_gamma   90.00
#
_symmetry.space_group_name_H-M   'P 1'
#
loop_
_entity.id
_entity.type
_entity.pdbx_description
1 polymer ?
#
loop_
_entity_poly.entity_id
_entity_poly.type
_entity_poly.pdbx_seq_one_letter_code
_entity_poly.pdbx_strand_id
1 'polypeptide(L)'
;MNKKLEGDENMGIEGIYVRLISHWEKNGYKFFEEQDIHQAGKEDCEELYLNDPLEGEVKSQLANAVLEKLFADKDKCKVDKDIIDFINEYPIVNYYFTFIDKLKIMMKEDMITCQEIYGLALEYIKNNYDVQGIKLGLALLRLANNEEALKILKAYAAHNEFTFFAVEGIKEYPKCNSIIFEIAKNARGYGKILSVTNLEPINKEVKEWIMEKGCDNEFLEPILLALTYSEDEYFDYFFSGRKTRNKYDLFTKKLKKMSELKGFFNMHIDFNMIVAYWEYYKRFKKSFDSVHVMCLLLSLIEGPDKDDKRISEYLSLSKDDRGVIDTIESEFLNDSFVEILDKALNDISYDINDVLDVALALDIPLKFEDFDFRLAEEPLNLPIYNYMIKNCTDGEVVKLIEFSKDKIPFEIVAQGPEIIDDTISLEYVPDSCLYLIVVATNSMVEEYMDITLKALKARYLPTRKAAFDNLKKLPFEKQDQYIKYVEELCQNEEDNELKGSLLRFLHEHKNTEKRREYEKIGTIKVNPHNKDVFLTETKIAGIKYVDLTVDERNIRKDEQVFLKREKDNPYDSNAIKVLTKSGYVIGYIPKKDNVILKNLMDWGKVIYGIITKVDSDYSNIEINLYLSYIDVIREVADTVNMVSLSNPGYLN
;
A
#
# COMPACT_ATOMS: atom_id res chain seq x y z
N MET A 1 -17.88 -8.91 18.30
CA MET A 1 -17.95 -7.87 19.34
C MET A 1 -19.27 -7.16 19.13
N ASN A 2 -20.27 -7.36 20.01
CA ASN A 2 -21.64 -6.87 19.83
C ASN A 2 -21.61 -5.36 19.69
N LYS A 3 -21.83 -4.82 18.49
CA LYS A 3 -22.13 -3.40 18.29
C LYS A 3 -23.57 -3.13 18.78
N LYS A 4 -23.75 -2.91 20.08
CA LYS A 4 -24.88 -2.13 20.54
C LYS A 4 -24.70 -0.74 19.98
N LEU A 5 -25.77 -0.12 19.50
CA LEU A 5 -25.82 1.30 19.20
C LEU A 5 -25.44 2.03 20.50
N GLU A 6 -24.15 2.41 20.62
CA GLU A 6 -23.61 3.10 21.80
C GLU A 6 -24.21 4.51 21.85
N GLY A 7 -25.06 4.72 22.77
CA GLY A 7 -25.66 6.02 23.12
C GLY A 7 -26.71 5.84 24.16
N ASP A 8 -26.35 6.10 25.42
CA ASP A 8 -27.19 6.39 26.58
C ASP A 8 -27.75 5.25 27.42
N GLU A 9 -27.02 4.96 28.46
CA GLU A 9 -27.53 4.22 29.64
C GLU A 9 -28.35 5.08 30.62
N ASN A 10 -28.89 6.26 30.27
CA ASN A 10 -29.72 7.00 31.22
C ASN A 10 -30.56 8.16 30.61
N MET A 11 -31.48 7.86 29.71
CA MET A 11 -32.74 8.65 29.51
C MET A 11 -33.68 7.73 28.74
N GLY A 12 -35.01 7.84 28.93
CA GLY A 12 -36.00 7.01 28.25
C GLY A 12 -35.90 7.09 26.74
N ILE A 13 -35.08 6.21 26.15
CA ILE A 13 -34.65 6.26 24.74
C ILE A 13 -35.79 5.70 23.93
N GLU A 14 -36.41 6.53 23.12
CA GLU A 14 -37.21 6.07 21.98
C GLU A 14 -36.36 5.20 21.09
N GLY A 15 -36.80 3.97 20.80
CA GLY A 15 -36.09 3.05 19.92
C GLY A 15 -35.83 3.69 18.55
N ILE A 16 -34.75 3.23 17.85
CA ILE A 16 -34.34 3.78 16.55
C ILE A 16 -35.51 3.86 15.54
N TYR A 17 -36.44 2.92 15.60
CA TYR A 17 -37.68 2.93 14.80
C TYR A 17 -38.47 4.21 14.98
N VAL A 18 -38.75 4.58 16.23
CA VAL A 18 -39.58 5.79 16.53
C VAL A 18 -38.85 7.05 16.10
N ARG A 19 -37.56 7.13 16.36
CA ARG A 19 -36.70 8.27 15.96
C ARG A 19 -36.67 8.45 14.43
N LEU A 20 -36.44 7.39 13.66
CA LEU A 20 -36.40 7.48 12.20
C LEU A 20 -37.78 7.76 11.59
N ILE A 21 -38.84 7.17 12.09
CA ILE A 21 -40.22 7.50 11.64
C ILE A 21 -40.56 8.96 11.96
N SER A 22 -40.28 9.44 13.18
CA SER A 22 -40.51 10.84 13.55
C SER A 22 -39.65 11.80 12.71
N HIS A 23 -38.40 11.43 12.41
CA HIS A 23 -37.54 12.20 11.51
C HIS A 23 -38.13 12.28 10.10
N TRP A 24 -38.55 11.13 9.54
CA TRP A 24 -39.21 11.09 8.24
C TRP A 24 -40.46 11.97 8.16
N GLU A 25 -41.32 11.90 9.15
CA GLU A 25 -42.58 12.71 9.21
C GLU A 25 -42.30 14.20 9.26
N LYS A 26 -41.22 14.63 9.92
CA LYS A 26 -40.86 16.05 10.05
C LYS A 26 -39.98 16.56 8.89
N ASN A 27 -39.08 15.77 8.40
CA ASN A 27 -37.95 16.19 7.56
C ASN A 27 -37.91 15.54 6.15
N GLY A 28 -38.77 14.52 5.90
CA GLY A 28 -38.76 13.75 4.64
C GLY A 28 -37.45 13.06 4.41
N TYR A 29 -36.88 13.25 3.21
CA TYR A 29 -35.62 12.60 2.77
C TYR A 29 -34.33 13.20 3.37
N LYS A 30 -34.41 14.20 4.24
CA LYS A 30 -33.20 14.81 4.82
C LYS A 30 -32.39 13.79 5.59
N PHE A 31 -31.07 13.96 5.51
CA PHE A 31 -30.14 13.16 6.24
C PHE A 31 -30.40 13.15 7.75
N PHE A 32 -30.25 12.01 8.38
CA PHE A 32 -30.38 11.86 9.83
C PHE A 32 -29.05 12.22 10.49
N GLU A 33 -28.96 13.41 11.07
CA GLU A 33 -27.72 14.00 11.60
C GLU A 33 -27.17 13.29 12.86
N GLU A 34 -28.00 12.50 13.56
CA GLU A 34 -27.62 11.84 14.82
C GLU A 34 -26.88 10.52 14.61
N GLN A 35 -26.16 10.37 13.50
CA GLN A 35 -25.38 9.17 13.16
C GLN A 35 -23.90 9.50 12.95
N ASP A 36 -23.02 8.53 13.21
CA ASP A 36 -21.62 8.67 12.86
C ASP A 36 -21.43 8.42 11.36
N ILE A 37 -21.15 9.48 10.61
CA ILE A 37 -20.98 9.44 9.16
C ILE A 37 -19.78 8.58 8.72
N HIS A 38 -18.76 8.42 9.58
CA HIS A 38 -17.55 7.65 9.28
C HIS A 38 -17.65 6.16 9.60
N GLN A 39 -18.69 5.75 10.33
CA GLN A 39 -18.89 4.36 10.73
C GLN A 39 -20.18 3.76 10.17
N ALA A 40 -21.29 4.51 10.22
CA ALA A 40 -22.58 4.00 9.78
C ALA A 40 -22.57 3.64 8.27
N GLY A 41 -22.92 2.40 7.95
CA GLY A 41 -22.96 1.85 6.58
C GLY A 41 -21.61 1.47 6.00
N LYS A 42 -20.51 1.64 6.76
CA LYS A 42 -19.16 1.29 6.33
C LYS A 42 -19.03 -0.20 5.98
N GLU A 43 -19.45 -1.03 6.92
CA GLU A 43 -19.35 -2.50 6.80
C GLU A 43 -20.10 -3.01 5.55
N ASP A 44 -21.35 -2.54 5.34
CA ASP A 44 -22.13 -2.91 4.15
C ASP A 44 -21.48 -2.44 2.85
N CYS A 45 -20.89 -1.24 2.84
CA CYS A 45 -20.22 -0.71 1.66
C CYS A 45 -18.92 -1.48 1.35
N GLU A 46 -18.13 -1.83 2.36
CA GLU A 46 -16.92 -2.63 2.21
C GLU A 46 -17.24 -4.03 1.66
N GLU A 47 -18.25 -4.69 2.21
CA GLU A 47 -18.66 -6.04 1.78
C GLU A 47 -19.24 -6.07 0.36
N LEU A 48 -19.93 -5.01 -0.06
CA LEU A 48 -20.53 -4.95 -1.39
C LEU A 48 -19.56 -4.57 -2.49
N TYR A 49 -18.55 -3.74 -2.19
CA TYR A 49 -17.77 -3.08 -3.24
C TYR A 49 -16.26 -3.22 -3.09
N LEU A 50 -15.72 -3.57 -1.92
CA LEU A 50 -14.28 -3.56 -1.65
C LEU A 50 -13.73 -4.94 -1.30
N ASN A 51 -14.54 -5.82 -0.70
CA ASN A 51 -14.13 -7.17 -0.32
C ASN A 51 -14.42 -8.18 -1.44
N ASP A 52 -13.65 -9.26 -1.48
CA ASP A 52 -13.93 -10.38 -2.38
C ASP A 52 -15.27 -11.05 -2.00
N PRO A 53 -16.18 -11.24 -2.95
CA PRO A 53 -17.49 -11.82 -2.66
C PRO A 53 -17.37 -13.29 -2.26
N LEU A 54 -18.17 -13.71 -1.28
CA LEU A 54 -18.28 -15.13 -0.91
C LEU A 54 -18.66 -16.01 -2.11
N GLU A 55 -18.20 -17.25 -2.12
CA GLU A 55 -18.59 -18.25 -3.13
C GLU A 55 -20.11 -18.53 -3.11
N GLY A 56 -20.69 -18.81 -4.27
CA GLY A 56 -22.13 -19.01 -4.42
C GLY A 56 -22.69 -20.14 -3.55
N GLU A 57 -21.92 -21.20 -3.32
CA GLU A 57 -22.28 -22.31 -2.45
C GLU A 57 -22.36 -21.86 -0.98
N VAL A 58 -21.39 -21.10 -0.51
CA VAL A 58 -21.37 -20.55 0.85
C VAL A 58 -22.54 -19.61 1.08
N LYS A 59 -22.81 -18.69 0.14
CA LYS A 59 -24.00 -17.81 0.16
C LYS A 59 -25.28 -18.61 0.29
N SER A 60 -25.39 -19.71 -0.45
CA SER A 60 -26.58 -20.57 -0.42
C SER A 60 -26.74 -21.29 0.92
N GLN A 61 -25.65 -21.77 1.51
CA GLN A 61 -25.65 -22.41 2.83
C GLN A 61 -26.06 -21.43 3.94
N LEU A 62 -25.47 -20.21 3.96
CA LEU A 62 -25.80 -19.17 4.92
C LEU A 62 -27.27 -18.73 4.80
N ALA A 63 -27.76 -18.50 3.57
CA ALA A 63 -29.16 -18.16 3.34
C ALA A 63 -30.12 -19.24 3.82
N ASN A 64 -29.82 -20.52 3.56
CA ASN A 64 -30.63 -21.63 4.08
C ASN A 64 -30.65 -21.67 5.60
N ALA A 65 -29.50 -21.51 6.24
CA ALA A 65 -29.38 -21.55 7.70
C ALA A 65 -30.25 -20.47 8.38
N VAL A 66 -30.30 -19.25 7.80
CA VAL A 66 -31.19 -18.17 8.30
C VAL A 66 -32.65 -18.52 8.05
N LEU A 67 -33.00 -19.02 6.86
CA LEU A 67 -34.39 -19.39 6.54
C LEU A 67 -34.89 -20.54 7.40
N GLU A 68 -34.10 -21.57 7.62
CA GLU A 68 -34.43 -22.67 8.52
C GLU A 68 -34.70 -22.19 9.94
N LYS A 69 -33.86 -21.30 10.47
CA LYS A 69 -34.07 -20.71 11.80
C LYS A 69 -35.31 -19.83 11.87
N LEU A 70 -35.54 -18.97 10.85
CA LEU A 70 -36.70 -18.07 10.80
C LEU A 70 -38.04 -18.82 10.77
N PHE A 71 -38.08 -19.99 10.12
CA PHE A 71 -39.32 -20.72 9.88
C PHE A 71 -39.40 -22.10 10.55
N ALA A 72 -38.45 -22.40 11.47
CA ALA A 72 -38.43 -23.65 12.24
C ALA A 72 -39.68 -23.85 13.11
N ASP A 73 -40.31 -22.77 13.60
CA ASP A 73 -41.48 -22.84 14.46
C ASP A 73 -42.56 -21.86 13.91
N LYS A 74 -43.59 -22.39 13.33
CA LYS A 74 -44.68 -21.61 12.73
C LYS A 74 -45.47 -20.73 13.72
N ASP A 75 -45.38 -21.01 15.02
CA ASP A 75 -46.09 -20.26 16.08
C ASP A 75 -45.25 -19.13 16.74
N LYS A 76 -43.98 -19.03 16.37
CA LYS A 76 -43.07 -18.03 16.92
C LYS A 76 -42.75 -16.89 15.96
N CYS A 77 -43.67 -15.94 15.79
CA CYS A 77 -43.35 -14.61 15.24
C CYS A 77 -42.62 -13.73 16.28
N LYS A 78 -41.47 -14.20 16.79
CA LYS A 78 -40.65 -13.46 17.76
C LYS A 78 -39.21 -13.44 17.35
N VAL A 79 -38.52 -12.32 17.69
CA VAL A 79 -37.07 -12.21 17.51
C VAL A 79 -36.37 -13.32 18.30
N ASP A 80 -35.65 -14.18 17.59
CA ASP A 80 -34.89 -15.27 18.18
C ASP A 80 -33.43 -14.84 18.36
N LYS A 81 -32.88 -15.06 19.54
CA LYS A 81 -31.51 -14.72 19.87
C LYS A 81 -30.51 -15.52 19.03
N ASP A 82 -30.80 -16.79 18.74
CA ASP A 82 -29.92 -17.66 17.95
C ASP A 82 -29.80 -17.18 16.49
N ILE A 83 -30.83 -16.50 15.97
CA ILE A 83 -30.79 -15.87 14.67
C ILE A 83 -29.93 -14.60 14.72
N ILE A 84 -30.12 -13.77 15.75
CA ILE A 84 -29.34 -12.57 15.94
C ILE A 84 -27.85 -12.88 16.11
N ASP A 85 -27.51 -13.85 16.94
CA ASP A 85 -26.12 -14.29 17.13
C ASP A 85 -25.51 -14.81 15.80
N PHE A 86 -26.29 -15.56 15.01
CA PHE A 86 -25.86 -16.06 13.71
C PHE A 86 -25.61 -14.94 12.68
N ILE A 87 -26.55 -13.98 12.54
CA ILE A 87 -26.39 -12.89 11.56
C ILE A 87 -25.38 -11.83 12.01
N ASN A 88 -25.01 -11.77 13.29
CA ASN A 88 -23.88 -10.99 13.77
C ASN A 88 -22.52 -11.64 13.44
N GLU A 89 -22.46 -12.98 13.39
CA GLU A 89 -21.30 -13.72 12.95
C GLU A 89 -21.16 -13.71 11.41
N TYR A 90 -22.28 -13.82 10.71
CA TYR A 90 -22.38 -13.83 9.25
C TYR A 90 -23.34 -12.77 8.75
N PRO A 91 -22.89 -11.50 8.55
CA PRO A 91 -23.75 -10.38 8.16
C PRO A 91 -24.58 -10.67 6.91
N ILE A 92 -25.86 -10.32 6.95
CA ILE A 92 -26.81 -10.65 5.89
C ILE A 92 -26.48 -10.01 4.53
N VAL A 93 -25.74 -8.90 4.53
CA VAL A 93 -25.31 -8.20 3.31
C VAL A 93 -24.52 -9.14 2.37
N ASN A 94 -23.72 -10.05 2.93
CA ASN A 94 -22.85 -10.97 2.18
C ASN A 94 -23.59 -12.01 1.33
N TYR A 95 -24.82 -12.33 1.69
CA TYR A 95 -25.66 -13.30 0.97
C TYR A 95 -27.07 -12.79 0.72
N TYR A 96 -27.30 -11.47 0.82
CA TYR A 96 -28.59 -10.81 0.73
C TYR A 96 -29.41 -11.22 -0.48
N PHE A 97 -28.84 -11.16 -1.69
CA PHE A 97 -29.58 -11.48 -2.92
C PHE A 97 -29.98 -12.96 -2.96
N THR A 98 -29.11 -13.87 -2.55
CA THR A 98 -29.43 -15.30 -2.46
C THR A 98 -30.53 -15.56 -1.44
N PHE A 99 -30.52 -14.87 -0.31
CA PHE A 99 -31.54 -14.96 0.72
C PHE A 99 -32.90 -14.49 0.17
N ILE A 100 -32.96 -13.34 -0.50
CA ILE A 100 -34.19 -12.81 -1.10
C ILE A 100 -34.73 -13.74 -2.19
N ASP A 101 -33.89 -14.29 -3.05
CA ASP A 101 -34.30 -15.20 -4.12
C ASP A 101 -34.93 -16.49 -3.54
N LYS A 102 -34.35 -17.05 -2.48
CA LYS A 102 -34.93 -18.21 -1.79
C LYS A 102 -36.25 -17.89 -1.13
N LEU A 103 -36.40 -16.73 -0.49
CA LEU A 103 -37.68 -16.28 0.06
C LEU A 103 -38.74 -16.15 -1.04
N LYS A 104 -38.40 -15.57 -2.20
CA LYS A 104 -39.30 -15.47 -3.35
C LYS A 104 -39.75 -16.87 -3.85
N ILE A 105 -38.89 -17.88 -3.82
CA ILE A 105 -39.25 -19.26 -4.15
C ILE A 105 -40.23 -19.79 -3.11
N MET A 106 -39.98 -19.66 -1.81
CA MET A 106 -40.89 -20.13 -0.75
C MET A 106 -42.28 -19.50 -0.86
N MET A 107 -42.32 -18.19 -1.21
CA MET A 107 -43.62 -17.52 -1.46
C MET A 107 -44.36 -18.09 -2.68
N LYS A 108 -43.68 -18.40 -3.77
CA LYS A 108 -44.25 -19.01 -4.97
C LYS A 108 -44.79 -20.43 -4.72
N GLU A 109 -44.18 -21.13 -3.77
CA GLU A 109 -44.60 -22.49 -3.36
C GLU A 109 -45.66 -22.46 -2.23
N ASP A 110 -46.22 -21.29 -1.92
CA ASP A 110 -47.21 -21.07 -0.87
C ASP A 110 -46.73 -21.53 0.53
N MET A 111 -45.42 -21.60 0.76
CA MET A 111 -44.84 -21.98 2.03
C MET A 111 -44.92 -20.84 3.06
N ILE A 112 -44.93 -19.59 2.58
CA ILE A 112 -45.05 -18.37 3.42
C ILE A 112 -45.80 -17.29 2.64
N THR A 113 -46.60 -16.50 3.34
CA THR A 113 -47.39 -15.38 2.79
C THR A 113 -46.72 -14.03 2.97
N CYS A 114 -47.04 -13.05 2.13
CA CYS A 114 -46.60 -11.65 2.31
C CYS A 114 -46.98 -11.11 3.69
N GLN A 115 -48.10 -11.50 4.27
CA GLN A 115 -48.57 -11.00 5.55
C GLN A 115 -47.73 -11.56 6.70
N GLU A 116 -47.34 -12.82 6.66
CA GLU A 116 -46.45 -13.44 7.62
C GLU A 116 -45.05 -12.80 7.57
N ILE A 117 -44.48 -12.60 6.35
CA ILE A 117 -43.19 -11.89 6.15
C ILE A 117 -43.29 -10.48 6.71
N TYR A 118 -44.37 -9.73 6.44
CA TYR A 118 -44.54 -8.38 6.95
C TYR A 118 -44.61 -8.36 8.46
N GLY A 119 -45.37 -9.27 9.07
CA GLY A 119 -45.47 -9.38 10.53
C GLY A 119 -44.11 -9.64 11.17
N LEU A 120 -43.36 -10.60 10.61
CA LEU A 120 -42.02 -10.93 11.08
C LEU A 120 -41.03 -9.75 10.90
N ALA A 121 -41.05 -9.09 9.74
CA ALA A 121 -40.26 -7.88 9.51
C ALA A 121 -40.49 -6.78 10.59
N LEU A 122 -41.75 -6.54 10.94
CA LEU A 122 -42.07 -5.55 11.96
C LEU A 122 -41.56 -5.92 13.34
N GLU A 123 -41.55 -7.22 13.69
CA GLU A 123 -41.00 -7.68 14.98
C GLU A 123 -39.49 -7.38 15.06
N TYR A 124 -38.73 -7.66 13.98
CA TYR A 124 -37.30 -7.37 13.95
C TYR A 124 -37.01 -5.87 13.94
N ILE A 125 -37.81 -5.05 13.28
CA ILE A 125 -37.61 -3.60 13.18
C ILE A 125 -38.01 -2.87 14.45
N LYS A 126 -39.17 -3.20 15.07
CA LYS A 126 -39.76 -2.44 16.19
C LYS A 126 -39.24 -2.90 17.55
N ASN A 127 -38.96 -4.19 17.71
CA ASN A 127 -38.67 -4.82 19.00
C ASN A 127 -37.20 -5.20 19.16
N ASN A 128 -36.34 -4.89 18.19
CA ASN A 128 -34.95 -5.26 18.22
C ASN A 128 -34.06 -4.00 18.30
N TYR A 129 -33.04 -4.06 19.14
CA TYR A 129 -32.01 -3.02 19.27
C TYR A 129 -30.68 -3.44 18.59
N ASP A 130 -30.65 -4.64 17.99
CA ASP A 130 -29.51 -5.15 17.27
C ASP A 130 -29.53 -4.67 15.81
N VAL A 131 -28.40 -4.16 15.34
CA VAL A 131 -28.26 -3.59 13.99
C VAL A 131 -28.52 -4.63 12.90
N GLN A 132 -27.94 -5.84 13.02
CA GLN A 132 -28.10 -6.90 12.03
C GLN A 132 -29.55 -7.44 12.03
N GLY A 133 -30.19 -7.50 13.19
CA GLY A 133 -31.61 -7.84 13.30
C GLY A 133 -32.52 -6.85 12.56
N ILE A 134 -32.26 -5.55 12.70
CA ILE A 134 -32.97 -4.53 11.95
C ILE A 134 -32.72 -4.68 10.43
N LYS A 135 -31.48 -4.93 10.01
CA LYS A 135 -31.12 -5.19 8.60
C LYS A 135 -31.89 -6.41 8.04
N LEU A 136 -31.99 -7.49 8.81
CA LEU A 136 -32.82 -8.65 8.47
C LEU A 136 -34.28 -8.27 8.32
N GLY A 137 -34.84 -7.48 9.26
CA GLY A 137 -36.20 -6.97 9.19
C GLY A 137 -36.45 -6.14 7.92
N LEU A 138 -35.52 -5.26 7.55
CA LEU A 138 -35.61 -4.46 6.31
C LEU A 138 -35.50 -5.34 5.06
N ALA A 139 -34.66 -6.39 5.07
CA ALA A 139 -34.57 -7.37 3.98
C ALA A 139 -35.91 -8.10 3.78
N LEU A 140 -36.56 -8.51 4.86
CA LEU A 140 -37.89 -9.12 4.81
C LEU A 140 -38.94 -8.12 4.30
N LEU A 141 -38.86 -6.85 4.72
CA LEU A 141 -39.78 -5.78 4.34
C LEU A 141 -39.83 -5.54 2.82
N ARG A 142 -38.75 -5.85 2.09
CA ARG A 142 -38.68 -5.82 0.62
C ARG A 142 -39.85 -6.57 -0.04
N LEU A 143 -40.30 -7.66 0.57
CA LEU A 143 -41.32 -8.54 0.00
C LEU A 143 -42.75 -8.23 0.50
N ALA A 144 -42.92 -7.25 1.38
CA ALA A 144 -44.20 -6.92 1.99
C ALA A 144 -45.14 -6.15 1.05
N ASN A 145 -44.66 -5.40 0.10
CA ASN A 145 -45.37 -4.68 -0.95
C ASN A 145 -46.61 -3.91 -0.51
N ASN A 146 -46.53 -3.11 0.57
CA ASN A 146 -47.59 -2.27 1.05
C ASN A 146 -47.08 -0.85 1.39
N GLU A 147 -48.01 0.12 1.54
CA GLU A 147 -47.66 1.55 1.75
C GLU A 147 -46.92 1.80 3.07
N GLU A 148 -47.28 1.09 4.14
CA GLU A 148 -46.60 1.23 5.43
C GLU A 148 -45.18 0.70 5.39
N ALA A 149 -44.93 -0.41 4.73
CA ALA A 149 -43.59 -0.93 4.47
C ALA A 149 -42.76 0.11 3.69
N LEU A 150 -43.31 0.69 2.64
CA LEU A 150 -42.63 1.75 1.88
C LEU A 150 -42.28 2.96 2.75
N LYS A 151 -43.19 3.37 3.66
CA LYS A 151 -42.92 4.46 4.60
C LYS A 151 -41.76 4.14 5.53
N ILE A 152 -41.69 2.92 6.06
CA ILE A 152 -40.61 2.45 6.93
C ILE A 152 -39.29 2.44 6.13
N LEU A 153 -39.27 1.89 4.94
CA LEU A 153 -38.08 1.86 4.08
C LEU A 153 -37.55 3.27 3.79
N LYS A 154 -38.41 4.21 3.45
CA LYS A 154 -38.01 5.61 3.24
C LYS A 154 -37.44 6.25 4.49
N ALA A 155 -37.99 5.97 5.67
CA ALA A 155 -37.49 6.50 6.93
C ALA A 155 -36.11 5.95 7.26
N TYR A 156 -35.87 4.64 7.06
CA TYR A 156 -34.61 4.01 7.34
C TYR A 156 -33.52 4.36 6.32
N ALA A 157 -33.89 4.72 5.08
CA ALA A 157 -32.92 5.18 4.07
C ALA A 157 -32.19 6.49 4.45
N ALA A 158 -32.69 7.25 5.40
CA ALA A 158 -32.05 8.46 5.92
C ALA A 158 -30.83 8.18 6.83
N HIS A 159 -30.68 6.94 7.30
CA HIS A 159 -29.59 6.50 8.14
C HIS A 159 -28.65 5.56 7.38
N ASN A 160 -27.38 5.90 7.26
CA ASN A 160 -26.40 5.20 6.44
C ASN A 160 -26.32 3.69 6.72
N GLU A 161 -26.43 3.29 7.99
CA GLU A 161 -26.38 1.89 8.42
C GLU A 161 -27.46 1.01 7.78
N PHE A 162 -28.56 1.62 7.34
CA PHE A 162 -29.70 0.89 6.80
C PHE A 162 -29.99 1.22 5.33
N THR A 163 -29.25 2.15 4.74
CA THR A 163 -29.52 2.67 3.40
C THR A 163 -29.55 1.56 2.35
N PHE A 164 -28.62 0.60 2.36
CA PHE A 164 -28.61 -0.50 1.39
C PHE A 164 -29.91 -1.30 1.40
N PHE A 165 -30.30 -1.81 2.56
CA PHE A 165 -31.50 -2.64 2.71
C PHE A 165 -32.77 -1.87 2.40
N ALA A 166 -32.81 -0.59 2.78
CA ALA A 166 -33.93 0.28 2.50
C ALA A 166 -34.08 0.58 1.01
N VAL A 167 -32.99 0.90 0.31
CA VAL A 167 -32.98 1.17 -1.13
C VAL A 167 -33.32 -0.08 -1.93
N GLU A 168 -32.75 -1.24 -1.58
CA GLU A 168 -33.09 -2.52 -2.20
C GLU A 168 -34.56 -2.89 -2.01
N GLY A 169 -35.13 -2.62 -0.82
CA GLY A 169 -36.56 -2.79 -0.57
C GLY A 169 -37.43 -1.86 -1.43
N ILE A 170 -37.03 -0.61 -1.61
CA ILE A 170 -37.74 0.40 -2.39
C ILE A 170 -37.81 0.02 -3.87
N LYS A 171 -36.85 -0.74 -4.41
CA LYS A 171 -36.84 -1.18 -5.83
C LYS A 171 -38.07 -2.01 -6.23
N GLU A 172 -38.76 -2.64 -5.29
CA GLU A 172 -39.99 -3.42 -5.58
C GLU A 172 -41.24 -2.53 -5.76
N TYR A 173 -41.14 -1.21 -5.54
CA TYR A 173 -42.28 -0.29 -5.58
C TYR A 173 -42.32 0.55 -6.87
N PRO A 174 -43.54 0.95 -7.32
CA PRO A 174 -43.66 1.88 -8.45
C PRO A 174 -42.90 3.18 -8.20
N LYS A 175 -42.28 3.73 -9.25
CA LYS A 175 -41.47 4.95 -9.20
C LYS A 175 -40.24 4.85 -8.24
N CYS A 176 -39.76 3.65 -7.97
CA CYS A 176 -38.62 3.40 -7.09
C CYS A 176 -37.43 4.31 -7.41
N ASN A 177 -37.05 4.45 -8.67
CA ASN A 177 -35.92 5.27 -9.08
C ASN A 177 -36.10 6.76 -8.68
N SER A 178 -37.30 7.31 -8.76
CA SER A 178 -37.56 8.68 -8.30
C SER A 178 -37.42 8.81 -6.78
N ILE A 179 -37.78 7.78 -6.04
CA ILE A 179 -37.63 7.73 -4.57
C ILE A 179 -36.14 7.64 -4.21
N ILE A 180 -35.40 6.73 -4.87
CA ILE A 180 -33.95 6.56 -4.68
C ILE A 180 -33.22 7.84 -5.04
N PHE A 181 -33.64 8.54 -6.09
CA PHE A 181 -33.08 9.83 -6.48
C PHE A 181 -33.22 10.89 -5.36
N GLU A 182 -34.38 10.98 -4.73
CA GLU A 182 -34.57 11.88 -3.58
C GLU A 182 -33.71 11.49 -2.37
N ILE A 183 -33.55 10.19 -2.11
CA ILE A 183 -32.64 9.68 -1.08
C ILE A 183 -31.21 10.09 -1.41
N ALA A 184 -30.73 9.80 -2.62
CA ALA A 184 -29.36 10.08 -3.07
C ALA A 184 -29.00 11.57 -3.00
N LYS A 185 -29.95 12.47 -3.31
CA LYS A 185 -29.75 13.93 -3.20
C LYS A 185 -29.51 14.41 -1.77
N ASN A 186 -30.01 13.68 -0.79
CA ASN A 186 -29.92 14.04 0.61
C ASN A 186 -28.92 13.18 1.41
N ALA A 187 -28.47 12.05 0.86
CA ALA A 187 -27.54 11.15 1.51
C ALA A 187 -26.13 11.72 1.55
N ARG A 188 -25.32 11.27 2.53
CA ARG A 188 -23.92 11.64 2.78
C ARG A 188 -23.11 10.38 3.14
N GLY A 189 -21.78 10.46 3.02
CA GLY A 189 -20.89 9.37 3.41
C GLY A 189 -21.23 8.04 2.73
N TYR A 190 -21.24 6.95 3.47
CA TYR A 190 -21.52 5.61 2.93
C TYR A 190 -22.93 5.48 2.37
N GLY A 191 -23.93 6.12 2.99
CA GLY A 191 -25.29 6.13 2.45
C GLY A 191 -25.39 6.78 1.07
N LYS A 192 -24.53 7.77 0.77
CA LYS A 192 -24.41 8.37 -0.55
C LYS A 192 -23.94 7.34 -1.57
N ILE A 193 -22.89 6.58 -1.25
CA ILE A 193 -22.36 5.52 -2.12
C ILE A 193 -23.47 4.50 -2.38
N LEU A 194 -24.08 3.97 -1.32
CA LEU A 194 -25.12 2.93 -1.40
C LEU A 194 -26.38 3.37 -2.15
N SER A 195 -26.73 4.65 -2.13
CA SER A 195 -27.90 5.17 -2.83
C SER A 195 -27.61 5.52 -4.30
N VAL A 196 -26.47 6.14 -4.59
CA VAL A 196 -26.11 6.56 -5.96
C VAL A 196 -25.81 5.35 -6.84
N THR A 197 -25.10 4.34 -6.32
CA THR A 197 -24.81 3.11 -7.08
C THR A 197 -26.05 2.26 -7.39
N ASN A 198 -27.15 2.52 -6.66
CA ASN A 198 -28.45 1.88 -6.90
C ASN A 198 -29.44 2.76 -7.67
N LEU A 199 -29.01 3.93 -8.16
CA LEU A 199 -29.82 4.86 -8.95
C LEU A 199 -29.65 4.58 -10.44
N GLU A 200 -30.75 4.29 -11.12
CA GLU A 200 -30.74 4.07 -12.57
C GLU A 200 -30.75 5.40 -13.34
N PRO A 201 -29.85 5.64 -14.29
CA PRO A 201 -29.76 6.87 -15.06
C PRO A 201 -30.80 6.93 -16.22
N ILE A 202 -32.09 6.76 -15.89
CA ILE A 202 -33.18 6.58 -16.86
C ILE A 202 -33.58 7.82 -17.64
N ASN A 203 -33.20 9.01 -17.19
CA ASN A 203 -33.54 10.26 -17.83
C ASN A 203 -32.42 11.30 -17.72
N LYS A 204 -32.55 12.38 -18.49
CA LYS A 204 -31.54 13.44 -18.54
C LYS A 204 -31.27 14.10 -17.19
N GLU A 205 -32.29 14.36 -16.41
CA GLU A 205 -32.17 15.01 -15.09
C GLU A 205 -31.30 14.19 -14.14
N VAL A 206 -31.56 12.89 -14.04
CA VAL A 206 -30.80 11.97 -13.19
C VAL A 206 -29.35 11.85 -13.69
N LYS A 207 -29.15 11.68 -15.01
CA LYS A 207 -27.82 11.62 -15.62
C LYS A 207 -27.00 12.89 -15.31
N GLU A 208 -27.55 14.06 -15.57
CA GLU A 208 -26.87 15.33 -15.32
C GLU A 208 -26.57 15.52 -13.83
N TRP A 209 -27.51 15.17 -12.96
CA TRP A 209 -27.29 15.27 -11.52
C TRP A 209 -26.20 14.32 -11.01
N ILE A 210 -26.15 13.06 -11.49
CA ILE A 210 -25.08 12.11 -11.14
C ILE A 210 -23.74 12.73 -11.53
N MET A 211 -23.61 13.26 -12.74
CA MET A 211 -22.38 13.89 -13.23
C MET A 211 -21.97 15.12 -12.42
N GLU A 212 -22.92 16.01 -12.13
CA GLU A 212 -22.61 17.28 -11.48
C GLU A 212 -22.41 17.17 -9.98
N LYS A 213 -23.21 16.34 -9.31
CA LYS A 213 -23.32 16.30 -7.84
C LYS A 213 -23.38 14.89 -7.24
N GLY A 214 -23.82 13.90 -8.01
CA GLY A 214 -24.11 12.57 -7.48
C GLY A 214 -22.89 11.90 -6.87
N CYS A 215 -21.70 12.13 -7.43
CA CYS A 215 -20.45 11.55 -6.93
C CYS A 215 -19.72 12.46 -5.92
N ASP A 216 -20.18 13.69 -5.67
CA ASP A 216 -19.58 14.53 -4.64
C ASP A 216 -19.91 13.95 -3.26
N ASN A 217 -18.90 13.65 -2.45
CA ASN A 217 -19.06 13.04 -1.13
C ASN A 217 -17.96 13.54 -0.18
N GLU A 218 -18.15 13.41 1.12
CA GLU A 218 -17.19 13.86 2.15
C GLU A 218 -15.91 13.01 2.14
N PHE A 219 -16.04 11.74 1.75
CA PHE A 219 -14.92 10.80 1.63
C PHE A 219 -15.26 9.73 0.60
N LEU A 220 -14.27 8.98 0.15
CA LEU A 220 -14.39 7.92 -0.85
C LEU A 220 -15.01 8.39 -2.18
N GLU A 221 -14.89 9.68 -2.52
CA GLU A 221 -15.35 10.23 -3.81
C GLU A 221 -14.74 9.45 -5.00
N PRO A 222 -13.44 9.09 -5.01
CA PRO A 222 -12.87 8.29 -6.09
C PRO A 222 -13.53 6.91 -6.25
N ILE A 223 -13.85 6.24 -5.15
CA ILE A 223 -14.53 4.93 -5.18
C ILE A 223 -15.95 5.08 -5.72
N LEU A 224 -16.69 6.09 -5.29
CA LEU A 224 -18.03 6.36 -5.80
C LEU A 224 -18.01 6.69 -7.30
N LEU A 225 -17.02 7.46 -7.75
CA LEU A 225 -16.78 7.70 -9.17
C LEU A 225 -16.52 6.38 -9.91
N ALA A 226 -15.62 5.53 -9.41
CA ALA A 226 -15.30 4.25 -10.01
C ALA A 226 -16.54 3.36 -10.18
N LEU A 227 -17.35 3.22 -9.13
CA LEU A 227 -18.56 2.40 -9.15
C LEU A 227 -19.66 2.95 -10.07
N THR A 228 -19.74 4.27 -10.20
CA THR A 228 -20.80 4.94 -10.97
C THR A 228 -20.44 5.08 -12.45
N TYR A 229 -19.15 5.30 -12.78
CA TYR A 229 -18.68 5.52 -14.16
C TYR A 229 -18.19 4.23 -14.85
N SER A 230 -18.44 3.07 -14.31
CA SER A 230 -18.16 1.80 -14.97
C SER A 230 -18.91 1.60 -16.30
N GLU A 231 -19.86 2.48 -16.62
CA GLU A 231 -20.61 2.50 -17.88
C GLU A 231 -20.21 3.72 -18.74
N ASP A 232 -19.75 3.49 -19.96
CA ASP A 232 -19.23 4.50 -20.92
C ASP A 232 -20.20 5.66 -21.23
N GLU A 233 -21.51 5.45 -21.03
CA GLU A 233 -22.55 6.45 -21.31
C GLU A 233 -22.44 7.75 -20.50
N TYR A 234 -21.77 7.74 -19.35
CA TYR A 234 -21.68 8.94 -18.51
C TYR A 234 -20.78 10.02 -19.11
N PHE A 235 -19.73 9.64 -19.83
CA PHE A 235 -18.83 10.60 -20.45
C PHE A 235 -19.44 11.32 -21.66
N ASP A 236 -20.50 10.77 -22.25
CA ASP A 236 -21.27 11.44 -23.31
C ASP A 236 -21.75 12.84 -22.91
N TYR A 237 -21.94 13.08 -21.61
CA TYR A 237 -22.24 14.41 -21.09
C TYR A 237 -21.18 15.46 -21.48
N PHE A 238 -19.90 15.10 -21.47
CA PHE A 238 -18.80 16.00 -21.84
C PHE A 238 -18.58 16.06 -23.34
N PHE A 239 -18.85 14.97 -24.06
CA PHE A 239 -18.66 14.91 -25.53
C PHE A 239 -19.77 15.63 -26.28
N SER A 240 -20.98 15.64 -25.74
CA SER A 240 -22.17 16.17 -26.42
C SER A 240 -22.47 17.63 -26.08
N GLY A 241 -23.10 18.34 -27.02
CA GLY A 241 -23.61 19.67 -26.81
C GLY A 241 -22.56 20.78 -26.74
N ARG A 242 -22.95 21.96 -26.19
CA ARG A 242 -22.07 23.13 -26.12
C ARG A 242 -21.01 22.98 -25.05
N LYS A 243 -19.74 23.16 -25.42
CA LYS A 243 -18.61 23.23 -24.46
C LYS A 243 -18.70 24.54 -23.67
N THR A 244 -18.89 24.46 -22.36
CA THR A 244 -19.00 25.62 -21.46
C THR A 244 -17.89 25.58 -20.42
N ARG A 245 -17.61 26.70 -19.77
CA ARG A 245 -16.65 26.78 -18.68
C ARG A 245 -16.99 25.83 -17.53
N ASN A 246 -18.27 25.79 -17.13
CA ASN A 246 -18.70 24.89 -16.05
C ASN A 246 -18.47 23.41 -16.38
N LYS A 247 -18.73 23.00 -17.64
CA LYS A 247 -18.41 21.64 -18.08
C LYS A 247 -16.92 21.34 -18.04
N TYR A 248 -16.08 22.31 -18.42
CA TYR A 248 -14.63 22.16 -18.36
C TYR A 248 -14.15 21.99 -16.93
N ASP A 249 -14.57 22.86 -16.02
CA ASP A 249 -14.19 22.79 -14.61
C ASP A 249 -14.67 21.48 -13.95
N LEU A 250 -15.88 21.02 -14.29
CA LEU A 250 -16.43 19.74 -13.83
C LEU A 250 -15.62 18.56 -14.41
N PHE A 251 -15.32 18.55 -15.70
CA PHE A 251 -14.55 17.50 -16.36
C PHE A 251 -13.15 17.40 -15.73
N THR A 252 -12.48 18.53 -15.55
CA THR A 252 -11.18 18.60 -14.85
C THR A 252 -11.28 18.00 -13.45
N LYS A 253 -12.28 18.41 -12.65
CA LYS A 253 -12.50 17.87 -11.31
C LYS A 253 -12.67 16.35 -11.33
N LYS A 254 -13.49 15.82 -12.23
CA LYS A 254 -13.79 14.39 -12.29
C LYS A 254 -12.57 13.57 -12.72
N LEU A 255 -11.87 13.98 -13.77
CA LEU A 255 -10.65 13.30 -14.21
C LEU A 255 -9.56 13.29 -13.13
N LYS A 256 -9.39 14.43 -12.42
CA LYS A 256 -8.45 14.50 -11.29
C LYS A 256 -8.83 13.52 -10.17
N LYS A 257 -10.11 13.44 -9.81
CA LYS A 257 -10.56 12.49 -8.79
C LYS A 257 -10.44 11.03 -9.22
N MET A 258 -10.68 10.73 -10.49
CA MET A 258 -10.49 9.38 -11.04
C MET A 258 -9.02 8.95 -10.98
N SER A 259 -8.07 9.85 -11.17
CA SER A 259 -6.63 9.53 -11.14
C SER A 259 -6.12 9.10 -9.76
N GLU A 260 -6.85 9.41 -8.67
CA GLU A 260 -6.54 8.89 -7.34
C GLU A 260 -6.67 7.35 -7.25
N LEU A 261 -7.41 6.74 -8.21
CA LEU A 261 -7.50 5.29 -8.39
C LEU A 261 -6.83 4.90 -9.71
N LYS A 262 -5.51 4.75 -9.71
CA LYS A 262 -4.72 4.51 -10.93
C LYS A 262 -5.27 3.39 -11.83
N GLY A 263 -5.60 2.23 -11.28
CA GLY A 263 -6.15 1.12 -12.06
C GLY A 263 -7.47 1.48 -12.74
N PHE A 264 -8.36 2.17 -12.04
CA PHE A 264 -9.64 2.64 -12.61
C PHE A 264 -9.42 3.70 -13.67
N PHE A 265 -8.57 4.69 -13.43
CA PHE A 265 -8.23 5.73 -14.39
C PHE A 265 -7.71 5.13 -15.70
N ASN A 266 -6.74 4.22 -15.62
CA ASN A 266 -6.12 3.58 -16.77
C ASN A 266 -7.09 2.72 -17.58
N MET A 267 -8.09 2.09 -16.95
CA MET A 267 -9.09 1.27 -17.63
C MET A 267 -10.18 2.08 -18.34
N HIS A 268 -10.49 3.29 -17.88
CA HIS A 268 -11.64 4.06 -18.34
C HIS A 268 -11.28 5.28 -19.19
N ILE A 269 -10.00 5.65 -19.28
CA ILE A 269 -9.55 6.71 -20.18
C ILE A 269 -9.28 6.12 -21.56
N ASP A 270 -9.91 6.68 -22.58
CA ASP A 270 -9.70 6.32 -23.97
C ASP A 270 -9.18 7.52 -24.80
N PHE A 271 -8.84 7.26 -26.06
CA PHE A 271 -8.41 8.26 -27.01
C PHE A 271 -9.42 9.42 -27.14
N ASN A 272 -10.71 9.12 -27.21
CA ASN A 272 -11.76 10.13 -27.38
C ASN A 272 -11.85 11.07 -26.19
N MET A 273 -11.63 10.57 -24.99
CA MET A 273 -11.56 11.40 -23.78
C MET A 273 -10.41 12.39 -23.82
N ILE A 274 -9.24 11.95 -24.23
CA ILE A 274 -8.05 12.83 -24.34
C ILE A 274 -8.31 13.93 -25.34
N VAL A 275 -8.80 13.59 -26.52
CA VAL A 275 -9.14 14.56 -27.59
C VAL A 275 -10.24 15.52 -27.12
N ALA A 276 -11.29 15.00 -26.48
CA ALA A 276 -12.39 15.83 -25.97
C ALA A 276 -11.92 16.80 -24.89
N TYR A 277 -11.09 16.33 -23.95
CA TYR A 277 -10.54 17.19 -22.90
C TYR A 277 -9.62 18.26 -23.47
N TRP A 278 -8.77 17.91 -24.45
CA TRP A 278 -7.91 18.86 -25.15
C TRP A 278 -8.70 19.98 -25.82
N GLU A 279 -9.86 19.69 -26.41
CA GLU A 279 -10.71 20.72 -27.01
C GLU A 279 -11.30 21.72 -25.99
N TYR A 280 -11.56 21.27 -24.74
CA TYR A 280 -11.91 22.15 -23.62
C TYR A 280 -10.69 22.97 -23.17
N TYR A 281 -9.56 22.31 -23.03
CA TYR A 281 -8.30 22.90 -22.57
C TYR A 281 -7.85 24.05 -23.46
N LYS A 282 -7.89 23.90 -24.77
CA LYS A 282 -7.55 24.96 -25.72
C LYS A 282 -8.51 26.17 -25.65
N ARG A 283 -9.76 25.92 -25.29
CA ARG A 283 -10.82 26.94 -25.35
C ARG A 283 -10.91 27.83 -24.13
N PHE A 284 -10.58 27.31 -22.96
CA PHE A 284 -10.80 27.98 -21.68
C PHE A 284 -9.49 28.35 -20.98
N LYS A 285 -9.59 29.30 -20.03
CA LYS A 285 -8.43 29.68 -19.19
C LYS A 285 -7.96 28.48 -18.39
N LYS A 286 -6.68 28.21 -18.43
CA LYS A 286 -6.01 27.12 -17.77
C LYS A 286 -5.93 27.36 -16.25
N SER A 287 -6.10 26.32 -15.48
CA SER A 287 -5.84 26.25 -14.04
C SER A 287 -4.74 25.21 -13.79
N PHE A 288 -4.16 25.20 -12.61
CA PHE A 288 -3.21 24.16 -12.21
C PHE A 288 -3.82 22.76 -12.39
N ASP A 289 -5.03 22.53 -11.87
CA ASP A 289 -5.71 21.23 -12.02
C ASP A 289 -5.88 20.81 -13.48
N SER A 290 -6.15 21.77 -14.39
CA SER A 290 -6.29 21.43 -15.80
C SER A 290 -4.97 21.09 -16.49
N VAL A 291 -3.87 21.68 -16.05
CA VAL A 291 -2.51 21.30 -16.49
C VAL A 291 -2.16 19.93 -15.96
N HIS A 292 -2.40 19.68 -14.68
CA HIS A 292 -2.17 18.39 -14.03
C HIS A 292 -2.94 17.26 -14.74
N VAL A 293 -4.24 17.46 -15.00
CA VAL A 293 -5.05 16.48 -15.75
C VAL A 293 -4.48 16.22 -17.15
N MET A 294 -4.01 17.25 -17.87
CA MET A 294 -3.35 17.02 -19.17
C MET A 294 -2.08 16.20 -19.03
N CYS A 295 -1.23 16.48 -18.04
CA CYS A 295 -0.04 15.66 -17.77
C CYS A 295 -0.43 14.20 -17.48
N LEU A 296 -1.45 13.97 -16.64
CA LEU A 296 -1.96 12.63 -16.34
C LEU A 296 -2.49 11.90 -17.59
N LEU A 297 -3.26 12.58 -18.44
CA LEU A 297 -3.80 12.00 -19.67
C LEU A 297 -2.70 11.64 -20.67
N LEU A 298 -1.69 12.49 -20.82
CA LEU A 298 -0.57 12.24 -21.72
C LEU A 298 0.35 11.13 -21.20
N SER A 299 0.54 11.02 -19.89
CA SER A 299 1.35 9.95 -19.29
C SER A 299 0.80 8.53 -19.54
N LEU A 300 -0.50 8.39 -19.84
CA LEU A 300 -1.09 7.10 -20.23
C LEU A 300 -0.61 6.60 -21.59
N ILE A 301 -0.04 7.47 -22.40
CA ILE A 301 0.35 7.20 -23.80
C ILE A 301 1.84 6.96 -23.92
N GLU A 302 2.62 7.51 -23.02
CA GLU A 302 4.05 7.24 -22.92
C GLU A 302 4.25 5.78 -22.51
N GLY A 303 4.27 4.91 -23.54
CA GLY A 303 4.57 3.50 -23.32
C GLY A 303 5.98 3.34 -22.77
N PRO A 304 6.20 2.36 -21.87
CA PRO A 304 7.51 2.06 -21.33
C PRO A 304 8.46 1.66 -22.46
N ASP A 305 9.75 1.81 -22.19
CA ASP A 305 10.79 1.14 -22.99
C ASP A 305 10.41 -0.32 -23.22
N LYS A 306 10.70 -0.87 -24.38
CA LYS A 306 10.24 -2.19 -24.87
C LYS A 306 10.44 -3.38 -23.94
N ASP A 307 11.15 -3.18 -22.83
CA ASP A 307 11.46 -4.19 -21.82
C ASP A 307 10.59 -4.11 -20.54
N ASP A 308 9.66 -3.16 -20.43
CA ASP A 308 8.80 -3.03 -19.24
C ASP A 308 7.57 -3.95 -19.33
N LYS A 309 7.42 -4.82 -18.34
CA LYS A 309 6.30 -5.78 -18.23
C LYS A 309 4.93 -5.14 -17.90
N ARG A 310 4.84 -3.81 -17.77
CA ARG A 310 3.63 -3.05 -17.43
C ARG A 310 2.83 -2.60 -18.65
N ILE A 311 2.98 -3.25 -19.80
CA ILE A 311 2.30 -2.92 -21.07
C ILE A 311 0.76 -2.82 -20.94
N SER A 312 0.17 -3.48 -19.94
CA SER A 312 -1.29 -3.43 -19.68
C SER A 312 -1.78 -2.12 -19.03
N GLU A 313 -0.86 -1.26 -18.58
CA GLU A 313 -1.19 0.01 -17.92
C GLU A 313 -1.29 1.19 -18.90
N TYR A 314 -0.94 0.98 -20.18
CA TYR A 314 -0.88 2.04 -21.17
C TYR A 314 -1.92 1.89 -22.29
N LEU A 315 -2.36 3.02 -22.81
CA LEU A 315 -3.35 3.07 -23.88
C LEU A 315 -2.74 2.57 -25.20
N SER A 316 -3.32 1.52 -25.78
CA SER A 316 -2.92 1.04 -27.10
C SER A 316 -3.59 1.88 -28.19
N LEU A 317 -2.82 2.72 -28.86
CA LEU A 317 -3.30 3.61 -29.93
C LEU A 317 -3.01 3.07 -31.34
N SER A 318 -3.93 3.31 -32.27
CA SER A 318 -3.64 3.13 -33.69
C SER A 318 -2.57 4.13 -34.14
N LYS A 319 -1.94 3.88 -35.31
CA LYS A 319 -0.92 4.79 -35.86
C LYS A 319 -1.45 6.20 -36.14
N ASP A 320 -2.71 6.28 -36.58
CA ASP A 320 -3.36 7.55 -36.91
C ASP A 320 -3.72 8.33 -35.64
N ASP A 321 -4.24 7.65 -34.62
CA ASP A 321 -4.55 8.24 -33.32
C ASP A 321 -3.29 8.76 -32.63
N ARG A 322 -2.17 8.02 -32.70
CA ARG A 322 -0.88 8.49 -32.16
C ARG A 322 -0.44 9.81 -32.83
N GLY A 323 -0.59 9.97 -34.13
CA GLY A 323 -0.28 11.22 -34.80
C GLY A 323 -1.10 12.43 -34.31
N VAL A 324 -2.36 12.19 -33.90
CA VAL A 324 -3.19 13.23 -33.26
C VAL A 324 -2.65 13.56 -31.86
N ILE A 325 -2.29 12.55 -31.09
CA ILE A 325 -1.74 12.75 -29.74
C ILE A 325 -0.39 13.47 -29.78
N ASP A 326 0.53 13.08 -30.67
CA ASP A 326 1.82 13.75 -30.86
C ASP A 326 1.63 15.25 -31.16
N THR A 327 0.56 15.60 -31.90
CA THR A 327 0.19 17.00 -32.16
C THR A 327 -0.31 17.68 -30.88
N ILE A 328 -1.17 17.03 -30.11
CA ILE A 328 -1.69 17.54 -28.83
C ILE A 328 -0.54 17.79 -27.86
N GLU A 329 0.35 16.83 -27.71
CA GLU A 329 1.51 16.92 -26.84
C GLU A 329 2.44 18.08 -27.24
N SER A 330 2.77 18.15 -28.51
CA SER A 330 3.59 19.26 -29.05
C SER A 330 2.95 20.62 -28.81
N GLU A 331 1.63 20.78 -29.05
CA GLU A 331 0.92 22.03 -28.80
C GLU A 331 0.85 22.33 -27.29
N PHE A 332 0.64 21.32 -26.46
CA PHE A 332 0.59 21.46 -25.00
C PHE A 332 1.94 21.91 -24.43
N LEU A 333 3.04 21.27 -24.81
CA LEU A 333 4.38 21.59 -24.32
C LEU A 333 4.90 22.97 -24.82
N ASN A 334 4.30 23.56 -25.85
CA ASN A 334 4.62 24.92 -26.28
C ASN A 334 4.04 26.02 -25.37
N ASP A 335 3.14 25.67 -24.43
CA ASP A 335 2.59 26.62 -23.48
C ASP A 335 3.62 26.97 -22.38
N SER A 336 3.47 28.13 -21.75
CA SER A 336 4.24 28.50 -20.58
C SER A 336 3.46 28.17 -19.32
N PHE A 337 4.03 27.30 -18.47
CA PHE A 337 3.40 26.83 -17.24
C PHE A 337 4.01 27.45 -15.97
N VAL A 338 5.09 28.22 -16.09
CA VAL A 338 5.86 28.74 -14.96
C VAL A 338 4.99 29.55 -13.99
N GLU A 339 4.13 30.46 -14.48
CA GLU A 339 3.24 31.23 -13.62
C GLU A 339 2.15 30.38 -12.93
N ILE A 340 1.69 29.32 -13.60
CA ILE A 340 0.67 28.43 -13.03
C ILE A 340 1.29 27.59 -11.93
N LEU A 341 2.50 27.08 -12.15
CA LEU A 341 3.25 26.27 -11.21
C LEU A 341 3.69 27.11 -9.99
N ASP A 342 4.20 28.32 -10.22
CA ASP A 342 4.58 29.26 -9.13
C ASP A 342 3.39 29.57 -8.22
N LYS A 343 2.21 29.83 -8.79
CA LYS A 343 0.98 30.02 -7.99
C LYS A 343 0.60 28.79 -7.19
N ALA A 344 0.75 27.58 -7.76
CA ALA A 344 0.40 26.35 -7.09
C ALA A 344 1.40 26.02 -5.95
N LEU A 345 2.70 26.31 -6.13
CA LEU A 345 3.72 26.21 -5.09
C LEU A 345 3.40 27.13 -3.89
N ASN A 346 2.86 28.31 -4.15
CA ASN A 346 2.48 29.32 -3.17
C ASN A 346 1.03 29.22 -2.66
N ASP A 347 0.35 28.08 -2.85
CA ASP A 347 -1.03 27.84 -2.39
C ASP A 347 -1.15 26.46 -1.77
N ILE A 348 -1.35 26.41 -0.44
CA ILE A 348 -1.48 25.14 0.33
C ILE A 348 -2.73 24.33 -0.02
N SER A 349 -3.69 24.88 -0.74
CA SER A 349 -4.89 24.15 -1.17
C SER A 349 -4.58 23.09 -2.22
N TYR A 350 -3.45 23.20 -2.91
CA TYR A 350 -2.96 22.15 -3.82
C TYR A 350 -2.08 21.15 -3.08
N ASP A 351 -2.28 19.85 -3.36
CA ASP A 351 -1.38 18.81 -2.87
C ASP A 351 0.02 19.03 -3.47
N ILE A 352 1.03 19.03 -2.62
CA ILE A 352 2.40 19.23 -3.07
C ILE A 352 2.87 18.12 -4.01
N ASN A 353 2.40 16.87 -3.83
CA ASN A 353 2.74 15.78 -4.75
C ASN A 353 2.23 16.07 -6.17
N ASP A 354 0.99 16.56 -6.31
CA ASP A 354 0.45 16.96 -7.62
C ASP A 354 1.32 18.04 -8.27
N VAL A 355 1.81 18.99 -7.46
CA VAL A 355 2.65 20.10 -7.96
C VAL A 355 4.01 19.59 -8.44
N LEU A 356 4.62 18.68 -7.69
CA LEU A 356 5.89 18.05 -8.03
C LEU A 356 5.76 17.15 -9.26
N ASP A 357 4.67 16.39 -9.37
CA ASP A 357 4.39 15.53 -10.53
C ASP A 357 4.24 16.35 -11.81
N VAL A 358 3.54 17.50 -11.74
CA VAL A 358 3.43 18.43 -12.88
C VAL A 358 4.80 19.02 -13.25
N ALA A 359 5.60 19.43 -12.28
CA ALA A 359 6.95 19.96 -12.55
C ALA A 359 7.83 18.92 -13.25
N LEU A 360 7.76 17.65 -12.81
CA LEU A 360 8.49 16.53 -13.42
C LEU A 360 7.97 16.22 -14.83
N ALA A 361 6.66 16.15 -15.01
CA ALA A 361 6.05 15.85 -16.32
C ALA A 361 6.34 16.91 -17.39
N LEU A 362 6.55 18.15 -16.96
CA LEU A 362 6.86 19.29 -17.87
C LEU A 362 8.36 19.61 -17.94
N ASP A 363 9.21 18.80 -17.30
CA ASP A 363 10.67 19.04 -17.20
C ASP A 363 11.01 20.47 -16.72
N ILE A 364 10.23 20.98 -15.76
CA ILE A 364 10.46 22.29 -15.14
C ILE A 364 11.35 22.12 -13.89
N PRO A 365 12.61 22.56 -13.95
CA PRO A 365 13.51 22.41 -12.80
C PRO A 365 13.10 23.36 -11.68
N LEU A 366 12.84 22.79 -10.50
CA LEU A 366 12.57 23.55 -9.28
C LEU A 366 13.85 23.72 -8.46
N LYS A 367 13.95 24.85 -7.73
CA LYS A 367 15.06 25.20 -6.84
C LYS A 367 14.57 25.26 -5.41
N PHE A 368 15.49 25.32 -4.46
CA PHE A 368 15.16 25.41 -3.04
C PHE A 368 14.22 26.59 -2.73
N GLU A 369 14.50 27.77 -3.31
CA GLU A 369 13.71 28.98 -3.09
C GLU A 369 12.26 28.88 -3.58
N ASP A 370 11.97 28.03 -4.54
CA ASP A 370 10.60 27.80 -5.03
C ASP A 370 9.71 27.15 -3.97
N PHE A 371 10.32 26.54 -2.95
CA PHE A 371 9.64 25.90 -1.82
C PHE A 371 9.54 26.76 -0.57
N ASP A 372 10.04 27.99 -0.57
CA ASP A 372 10.11 28.86 0.62
C ASP A 372 8.76 28.97 1.33
N PHE A 373 7.67 29.17 0.59
CA PHE A 373 6.32 29.27 1.15
C PHE A 373 5.88 27.96 1.82
N ARG A 374 6.07 26.83 1.15
CA ARG A 374 5.67 25.50 1.66
C ARG A 374 6.50 25.10 2.88
N LEU A 375 7.80 25.32 2.83
CA LEU A 375 8.72 24.98 3.92
C LEU A 375 8.58 25.94 5.12
N ALA A 376 8.04 27.14 4.92
CA ALA A 376 7.70 28.03 6.02
C ALA A 376 6.48 27.51 6.81
N GLU A 377 5.47 26.97 6.12
CA GLU A 377 4.27 26.37 6.72
C GLU A 377 4.57 24.98 7.31
N GLU A 378 5.28 24.14 6.58
CA GLU A 378 5.63 22.78 6.96
C GLU A 378 7.12 22.51 6.70
N PRO A 379 7.98 22.82 7.68
CA PRO A 379 9.44 22.69 7.51
C PRO A 379 9.95 21.27 7.23
N LEU A 380 9.21 20.25 7.65
CA LEU A 380 9.53 18.83 7.42
C LEU A 380 8.55 18.23 6.41
N ASN A 381 8.51 18.77 5.21
CA ASN A 381 7.65 18.28 4.14
C ASN A 381 8.36 17.16 3.37
N LEU A 382 8.02 15.92 3.68
CA LEU A 382 8.68 14.72 3.15
C LEU A 382 8.67 14.64 1.60
N PRO A 383 7.59 14.94 0.89
CA PRO A 383 7.57 15.04 -0.58
C PRO A 383 8.64 15.99 -1.13
N ILE A 384 8.76 17.21 -0.57
CA ILE A 384 9.75 18.19 -1.02
C ILE A 384 11.18 17.68 -0.80
N TYR A 385 11.46 17.11 0.38
CA TYR A 385 12.77 16.52 0.68
C TYR A 385 13.14 15.43 -0.32
N ASN A 386 12.21 14.51 -0.58
CA ASN A 386 12.42 13.41 -1.53
C ASN A 386 12.63 13.92 -2.96
N TYR A 387 11.82 14.90 -3.39
CA TYR A 387 11.95 15.50 -4.71
C TYR A 387 13.32 16.17 -4.90
N MET A 388 13.71 17.04 -3.96
CA MET A 388 14.95 17.79 -4.06
C MET A 388 16.19 16.88 -4.11
N ILE A 389 16.21 15.84 -3.27
CA ILE A 389 17.35 14.92 -3.21
C ILE A 389 17.47 14.08 -4.49
N LYS A 390 16.34 13.78 -5.14
CA LYS A 390 16.34 12.95 -6.37
C LYS A 390 16.52 13.76 -7.65
N ASN A 391 16.05 15.01 -7.70
CA ASN A 391 15.86 15.72 -8.96
C ASN A 391 16.60 17.06 -9.04
N CYS A 392 17.09 17.60 -7.90
CA CYS A 392 17.80 18.89 -7.90
C CYS A 392 19.32 18.71 -7.96
N THR A 393 20.02 19.78 -8.29
CA THR A 393 21.50 19.81 -8.29
C THR A 393 22.06 19.73 -6.87
N ASP A 394 23.32 19.28 -6.73
CA ASP A 394 24.00 19.21 -5.43
C ASP A 394 23.97 20.55 -4.69
N GLY A 395 24.08 21.68 -5.40
CA GLY A 395 24.02 23.01 -4.79
C GLY A 395 22.66 23.32 -4.15
N GLU A 396 21.56 22.88 -4.75
CA GLU A 396 20.22 23.03 -4.20
C GLU A 396 19.99 22.06 -3.02
N VAL A 397 20.53 20.85 -3.11
CA VAL A 397 20.48 19.86 -2.03
C VAL A 397 21.23 20.36 -0.80
N VAL A 398 22.37 21.03 -0.97
CA VAL A 398 23.13 21.67 0.12
C VAL A 398 22.27 22.71 0.86
N LYS A 399 21.48 23.54 0.15
CA LYS A 399 20.57 24.49 0.80
C LYS A 399 19.52 23.78 1.66
N LEU A 400 18.96 22.68 1.17
CA LEU A 400 18.04 21.85 1.95
C LEU A 400 18.70 21.25 3.19
N ILE A 401 19.93 20.74 3.08
CA ILE A 401 20.68 20.20 4.20
C ILE A 401 20.89 21.28 5.28
N GLU A 402 21.36 22.46 4.87
CA GLU A 402 21.56 23.58 5.80
C GLU A 402 20.26 24.02 6.47
N PHE A 403 19.18 24.15 5.71
CA PHE A 403 17.85 24.45 6.25
C PHE A 403 17.40 23.40 7.28
N SER A 404 17.66 22.13 7.01
CA SER A 404 17.21 21.01 7.82
C SER A 404 17.89 20.92 9.19
N LYS A 405 19.11 21.45 9.34
CA LYS A 405 19.89 21.41 10.59
C LYS A 405 19.14 21.98 11.80
N ASP A 406 18.37 23.06 11.58
CA ASP A 406 17.60 23.74 12.60
C ASP A 406 16.13 23.29 12.69
N LYS A 407 15.69 22.50 11.74
CA LYS A 407 14.27 22.06 11.65
C LYS A 407 14.04 20.64 12.13
N ILE A 408 15.03 19.76 11.95
CA ILE A 408 14.94 18.38 12.44
C ILE A 408 15.04 18.36 13.96
N PRO A 409 14.04 17.81 14.68
CA PRO A 409 14.03 17.74 16.14
C PRO A 409 14.94 16.60 16.64
N PHE A 410 16.25 16.79 16.59
CA PHE A 410 17.23 15.77 16.99
C PHE A 410 17.03 15.24 18.41
N GLU A 411 16.50 16.07 19.32
CA GLU A 411 16.14 15.69 20.68
C GLU A 411 15.02 14.63 20.74
N ILE A 412 14.25 14.46 19.67
CA ILE A 412 13.22 13.45 19.55
C ILE A 412 13.72 12.28 18.72
N VAL A 413 14.24 12.55 17.51
CA VAL A 413 14.56 11.50 16.52
C VAL A 413 15.90 10.81 16.77
N ALA A 414 16.79 11.36 17.62
CA ALA A 414 18.12 10.83 17.91
C ALA A 414 18.25 10.28 19.34
N GLN A 415 17.24 9.53 19.83
CA GLN A 415 17.21 8.96 21.19
C GLN A 415 17.51 7.46 21.26
N GLY A 416 17.93 6.86 20.18
CA GLY A 416 18.29 5.43 20.13
C GLY A 416 17.22 4.55 19.50
N PRO A 417 17.47 3.22 19.40
CA PRO A 417 16.63 2.31 18.66
C PRO A 417 15.19 2.25 19.18
N GLU A 418 14.21 2.52 18.30
CA GLU A 418 12.80 2.45 18.64
C GLU A 418 11.98 1.92 17.45
N ILE A 419 12.24 2.40 16.22
CA ILE A 419 11.50 2.08 15.02
C ILE A 419 12.34 1.15 14.15
N ILE A 420 11.81 -0.05 13.85
CA ILE A 420 12.50 -1.13 13.13
C ILE A 420 12.08 -1.20 11.65
N ASP A 421 11.08 -0.42 11.22
CA ASP A 421 10.62 -0.39 9.84
C ASP A 421 11.77 0.03 8.89
N ASP A 422 11.89 -0.67 7.76
CA ASP A 422 12.92 -0.42 6.75
C ASP A 422 12.44 0.56 5.64
N THR A 423 11.18 1.01 5.70
CA THR A 423 10.59 1.90 4.69
C THR A 423 10.50 3.34 5.16
N ILE A 424 10.59 4.28 4.20
CA ILE A 424 10.25 5.69 4.46
C ILE A 424 8.75 5.76 4.77
N SER A 425 8.39 6.32 5.91
CA SER A 425 7.03 6.33 6.41
C SER A 425 6.49 7.74 6.61
N LEU A 426 5.25 7.97 6.16
CA LEU A 426 4.51 9.20 6.46
C LEU A 426 4.09 9.30 7.95
N GLU A 427 4.05 8.16 8.65
CA GLU A 427 3.76 8.14 10.09
C GLU A 427 4.89 8.77 10.91
N TYR A 428 6.15 8.66 10.41
CA TYR A 428 7.35 9.15 11.07
C TYR A 428 8.08 10.17 10.21
N VAL A 429 7.40 11.28 9.86
CA VAL A 429 7.92 12.30 8.95
C VAL A 429 9.28 12.87 9.38
N PRO A 430 9.51 13.28 10.66
CA PRO A 430 10.80 13.80 11.07
C PRO A 430 11.94 12.78 10.91
N ASP A 431 11.68 11.52 11.18
CA ASP A 431 12.64 10.42 11.04
C ASP A 431 12.96 10.15 9.57
N SER A 432 11.93 10.17 8.73
CA SER A 432 12.07 9.99 7.29
C SER A 432 12.84 11.15 6.64
N CYS A 433 12.57 12.40 7.05
CA CYS A 433 13.34 13.56 6.60
C CYS A 433 14.80 13.47 7.04
N LEU A 434 15.08 13.07 8.28
CA LEU A 434 16.45 12.84 8.75
C LEU A 434 17.15 11.76 7.92
N TYR A 435 16.46 10.65 7.63
CA TYR A 435 16.99 9.59 6.77
C TYR A 435 17.40 10.14 5.40
N LEU A 436 16.53 10.89 4.75
CA LEU A 436 16.79 11.49 3.44
C LEU A 436 18.00 12.46 3.48
N ILE A 437 18.10 13.28 4.51
CA ILE A 437 19.26 14.19 4.69
C ILE A 437 20.54 13.39 4.88
N VAL A 438 20.55 12.33 5.68
CA VAL A 438 21.73 11.48 5.87
C VAL A 438 22.15 10.81 4.57
N VAL A 439 21.20 10.35 3.76
CA VAL A 439 21.48 9.82 2.42
C VAL A 439 22.06 10.90 1.50
N ALA A 440 21.53 12.12 1.54
CA ALA A 440 22.01 13.22 0.73
C ALA A 440 23.45 13.64 1.08
N THR A 441 23.85 13.56 2.37
CA THR A 441 25.20 13.89 2.82
C THR A 441 26.26 12.85 2.44
N ASN A 442 25.86 11.75 1.80
CA ASN A 442 26.71 10.61 1.47
C ASN A 442 27.98 10.95 0.63
N SER A 443 27.88 11.93 -0.27
CA SER A 443 29.01 12.43 -1.07
C SER A 443 29.83 13.52 -0.35
N MET A 444 29.33 14.06 0.77
CA MET A 444 29.89 15.20 1.51
C MET A 444 30.08 14.87 3.00
N VAL A 445 30.41 13.63 3.32
CA VAL A 445 30.41 13.09 4.69
C VAL A 445 31.30 13.90 5.64
N GLU A 446 32.47 14.37 5.18
CA GLU A 446 33.40 15.12 6.02
C GLU A 446 32.82 16.48 6.47
N GLU A 447 32.05 17.14 5.61
CA GLU A 447 31.44 18.44 5.87
C GLU A 447 30.25 18.34 6.83
N TYR A 448 29.46 17.21 6.70
CA TYR A 448 28.24 17.00 7.48
C TYR A 448 28.34 15.87 8.52
N MET A 449 29.55 15.70 9.07
CA MET A 449 29.78 14.65 10.09
C MET A 449 28.97 14.89 11.36
N ASP A 450 28.67 16.14 11.73
CA ASP A 450 27.80 16.47 12.86
C ASP A 450 26.39 15.87 12.71
N ILE A 451 25.81 15.90 11.51
CA ILE A 451 24.54 15.26 11.20
C ILE A 451 24.69 13.73 11.30
N THR A 452 25.74 13.18 10.68
CA THR A 452 26.02 11.73 10.69
C THR A 452 26.14 11.20 12.14
N LEU A 453 26.86 11.90 13.02
CA LEU A 453 27.02 11.48 14.41
C LEU A 453 25.72 11.52 15.21
N LYS A 454 24.87 12.51 14.99
CA LYS A 454 23.53 12.55 15.59
C LYS A 454 22.67 11.41 15.04
N ALA A 455 22.74 11.17 13.74
CA ALA A 455 21.96 10.14 13.05
C ALA A 455 22.36 8.72 13.44
N LEU A 456 23.59 8.47 13.90
CA LEU A 456 23.97 7.19 14.52
C LEU A 456 23.13 6.85 15.75
N LYS A 457 22.54 7.85 16.42
CA LYS A 457 21.64 7.68 17.56
C LYS A 457 20.16 7.77 17.17
N ALA A 458 19.84 7.78 15.87
CA ALA A 458 18.46 7.88 15.41
C ALA A 458 17.63 6.70 15.93
N ARG A 459 16.39 6.96 16.33
CA ARG A 459 15.44 5.90 16.71
C ARG A 459 15.02 5.04 15.50
N TYR A 460 15.10 5.58 14.29
CA TYR A 460 14.72 4.93 13.03
C TYR A 460 15.89 4.13 12.44
N LEU A 461 15.71 2.82 12.23
CA LEU A 461 16.76 1.90 11.79
C LEU A 461 17.41 2.28 10.45
N PRO A 462 16.67 2.65 9.38
CA PRO A 462 17.28 3.04 8.11
C PRO A 462 18.25 4.23 8.25
N THR A 463 17.93 5.18 9.12
CA THR A 463 18.79 6.34 9.39
C THR A 463 20.11 5.93 10.04
N ARG A 464 20.08 5.01 11.02
CA ARG A 464 21.30 4.49 11.66
C ARG A 464 22.16 3.70 10.67
N LYS A 465 21.55 2.87 9.81
CA LYS A 465 22.24 2.14 8.74
C LYS A 465 22.94 3.14 7.79
N ALA A 466 22.22 4.13 7.29
CA ALA A 466 22.78 5.13 6.38
C ALA A 466 23.89 5.98 7.02
N ALA A 467 23.71 6.38 8.28
CA ALA A 467 24.73 7.16 9.02
C ALA A 467 26.01 6.32 9.24
N PHE A 468 25.86 5.04 9.54
CA PHE A 468 27.02 4.15 9.68
C PHE A 468 27.70 3.91 8.32
N ASP A 469 26.96 3.79 7.24
CA ASP A 469 27.53 3.70 5.90
C ASP A 469 28.29 4.97 5.50
N ASN A 470 27.78 6.14 5.86
CA ASN A 470 28.49 7.40 5.69
C ASN A 470 29.81 7.41 6.46
N LEU A 471 29.80 7.01 7.73
CA LEU A 471 31.00 6.95 8.55
C LEU A 471 32.07 6.02 7.95
N LYS A 472 31.67 4.89 7.37
CA LYS A 472 32.60 3.96 6.71
C LYS A 472 33.25 4.53 5.45
N LYS A 473 32.69 5.57 4.83
CA LYS A 473 33.29 6.23 3.65
C LYS A 473 34.44 7.17 3.97
N LEU A 474 34.56 7.58 5.22
CA LEU A 474 35.73 8.35 5.64
C LEU A 474 37.03 7.54 5.42
N PRO A 475 38.15 8.20 5.13
CA PRO A 475 39.46 7.57 5.19
C PRO A 475 39.64 6.87 6.54
N PHE A 476 40.27 5.68 6.52
CA PHE A 476 40.41 4.83 7.71
C PHE A 476 41.01 5.55 8.91
N GLU A 477 42.02 6.38 8.66
CA GLU A 477 42.70 7.18 9.72
C GLU A 477 41.76 8.22 10.38
N LYS A 478 40.74 8.67 9.64
CA LYS A 478 39.74 9.62 10.18
C LYS A 478 38.62 8.92 10.92
N GLN A 479 38.40 7.62 10.69
CA GLN A 479 37.39 6.85 11.39
C GLN A 479 37.73 6.62 12.86
N ASP A 480 39.02 6.55 13.21
CA ASP A 480 39.51 6.29 14.59
C ASP A 480 38.91 7.23 15.62
N GLN A 481 38.73 8.53 15.29
CA GLN A 481 38.16 9.52 16.21
C GLN A 481 36.70 9.28 16.55
N TYR A 482 35.98 8.46 15.77
CA TYR A 482 34.56 8.20 15.95
C TYR A 482 34.25 6.81 16.55
N ILE A 483 35.26 6.03 16.89
CA ILE A 483 35.12 4.67 17.47
C ILE A 483 34.17 4.67 18.68
N LYS A 484 34.30 5.67 19.57
CA LYS A 484 33.43 5.76 20.75
C LYS A 484 31.92 5.86 20.41
N TYR A 485 31.60 6.59 19.35
CA TYR A 485 30.20 6.72 18.89
C TYR A 485 29.67 5.39 18.35
N VAL A 486 30.53 4.65 17.64
CA VAL A 486 30.19 3.31 17.12
C VAL A 486 30.07 2.30 18.28
N GLU A 487 30.93 2.40 19.32
CA GLU A 487 30.82 1.57 20.53
C GLU A 487 29.49 1.83 21.27
N GLU A 488 29.11 3.10 21.44
CA GLU A 488 27.85 3.49 22.08
C GLU A 488 26.63 2.97 21.27
N LEU A 489 26.64 3.13 19.96
CA LEU A 489 25.60 2.58 19.09
C LEU A 489 25.55 1.06 19.20
N CYS A 490 26.68 0.37 19.13
CA CYS A 490 26.75 -1.09 19.18
C CYS A 490 26.19 -1.68 20.48
N GLN A 491 26.35 -0.97 21.61
CA GLN A 491 25.81 -1.40 22.92
C GLN A 491 24.28 -1.37 22.95
N ASN A 492 23.67 -0.40 22.27
CA ASN A 492 22.24 -0.15 22.30
C ASN A 492 21.49 -0.70 21.07
N GLU A 493 22.22 -1.19 20.05
CA GLU A 493 21.61 -1.65 18.80
C GLU A 493 20.91 -3.01 19.00
N GLU A 494 19.66 -3.08 18.55
CA GLU A 494 18.82 -4.28 18.61
C GLU A 494 18.78 -5.04 17.27
N ASP A 495 19.00 -4.35 16.15
CA ASP A 495 19.06 -4.99 14.83
C ASP A 495 20.33 -5.83 14.68
N ASN A 496 20.16 -7.13 14.47
CA ASN A 496 21.27 -8.07 14.43
C ASN A 496 22.23 -7.85 13.26
N GLU A 497 21.75 -7.35 12.12
CA GLU A 497 22.55 -7.11 10.93
C GLU A 497 23.45 -5.88 11.12
N LEU A 498 22.86 -4.77 11.57
CA LEU A 498 23.60 -3.57 11.88
C LEU A 498 24.60 -3.83 13.00
N LYS A 499 24.18 -4.47 14.09
CA LYS A 499 25.06 -4.83 15.22
C LYS A 499 26.25 -5.68 14.77
N GLY A 500 26.02 -6.67 13.90
CA GLY A 500 27.09 -7.48 13.33
C GLY A 500 28.07 -6.65 12.51
N SER A 501 27.58 -5.63 11.79
CA SER A 501 28.43 -4.71 10.99
C SER A 501 29.24 -3.76 11.88
N LEU A 502 28.62 -3.24 12.95
CA LEU A 502 29.29 -2.41 13.96
C LEU A 502 30.42 -3.17 14.68
N LEU A 503 30.16 -4.41 15.10
CA LEU A 503 31.16 -5.27 15.74
C LEU A 503 32.36 -5.53 14.81
N ARG A 504 32.14 -5.78 13.51
CA ARG A 504 33.21 -5.95 12.54
C ARG A 504 34.06 -4.68 12.42
N PHE A 505 33.41 -3.53 12.29
CA PHE A 505 34.10 -2.24 12.23
C PHE A 505 34.98 -2.01 13.48
N LEU A 506 34.43 -2.21 14.68
CA LEU A 506 35.17 -2.04 15.94
C LEU A 506 36.35 -3.02 16.05
N HIS A 507 36.16 -4.24 15.59
CA HIS A 507 37.25 -5.24 15.58
C HIS A 507 38.39 -4.85 14.63
N GLU A 508 38.08 -4.35 13.45
CA GLU A 508 39.06 -3.86 12.48
C GLU A 508 39.91 -2.72 13.07
N HIS A 509 39.28 -1.75 13.74
CA HIS A 509 39.99 -0.63 14.36
C HIS A 509 40.82 -1.04 15.58
N LYS A 510 40.31 -1.91 16.45
CA LYS A 510 41.07 -2.44 17.61
C LYS A 510 42.31 -3.22 17.20
N ASN A 511 42.22 -3.98 16.13
CA ASN A 511 43.36 -4.72 15.58
C ASN A 511 44.42 -3.77 15.00
N THR A 512 44.00 -2.66 14.41
CA THR A 512 44.91 -1.64 13.89
C THR A 512 45.63 -0.88 15.00
N GLU A 513 44.99 -0.56 16.15
CA GLU A 513 45.67 0.01 17.33
C GLU A 513 46.76 -0.94 17.88
N LYS A 514 46.40 -2.20 18.10
CA LYS A 514 47.37 -3.22 18.51
C LYS A 514 48.52 -3.33 17.52
N ARG A 515 48.25 -3.22 16.25
CA ARG A 515 49.25 -3.24 15.18
C ARG A 515 50.18 -2.03 15.25
N ARG A 516 49.68 -0.80 15.46
CA ARG A 516 50.49 0.41 15.65
C ARG A 516 51.39 0.29 16.90
N GLU A 517 50.90 -0.41 17.94
CA GLU A 517 51.73 -0.74 19.11
C GLU A 517 52.83 -1.76 18.78
N TYR A 518 52.49 -2.83 17.99
CA TYR A 518 53.47 -3.85 17.54
C TYR A 518 54.49 -3.28 16.57
N GLU A 519 54.12 -2.34 15.71
CA GLU A 519 55.08 -1.64 14.83
C GLU A 519 56.11 -0.84 15.61
N LYS A 520 55.76 -0.33 16.79
CA LYS A 520 56.69 0.30 17.74
C LYS A 520 57.64 -0.70 18.46
N ILE A 521 57.26 -1.99 18.48
CA ILE A 521 57.97 -3.05 19.20
C ILE A 521 58.89 -3.85 18.26
N GLY A 522 58.76 -3.75 16.93
CA GLY A 522 59.57 -4.44 15.93
C GLY A 522 58.83 -5.47 15.13
N THR A 523 59.32 -5.77 13.96
CA THR A 523 58.69 -6.65 12.94
C THR A 523 58.48 -8.08 13.45
N ILE A 524 57.24 -8.53 13.55
CA ILE A 524 56.92 -9.92 13.79
C ILE A 524 56.81 -10.61 12.40
N LYS A 525 57.63 -11.59 12.14
CA LYS A 525 57.49 -12.46 10.96
C LYS A 525 56.44 -13.51 11.21
N VAL A 526 55.28 -13.38 10.58
CA VAL A 526 54.25 -14.40 10.55
C VAL A 526 54.35 -15.15 9.23
N ASN A 527 54.51 -16.46 9.29
CA ASN A 527 54.41 -17.35 8.11
C ASN A 527 52.95 -17.80 7.99
N PRO A 528 52.15 -17.25 7.11
CA PRO A 528 50.78 -17.66 6.95
C PRO A 528 50.69 -19.04 6.32
N HIS A 529 49.85 -19.91 6.87
CA HIS A 529 49.50 -21.17 6.22
C HIS A 529 48.53 -20.87 5.06
N ASN A 530 48.97 -21.08 3.82
CA ASN A 530 48.26 -20.75 2.59
C ASN A 530 47.27 -21.86 2.17
N LYS A 531 46.52 -22.44 3.06
CA LYS A 531 45.61 -23.54 2.69
C LYS A 531 44.27 -23.36 3.39
N ASP A 532 43.22 -23.54 2.59
CA ASP A 532 41.87 -23.65 3.12
C ASP A 532 41.78 -24.83 4.11
N VAL A 533 41.02 -24.64 5.19
CA VAL A 533 40.91 -25.65 6.22
C VAL A 533 39.79 -26.62 5.83
N PHE A 534 40.14 -27.90 5.60
CA PHE A 534 39.14 -28.93 5.43
C PHE A 534 38.31 -29.10 6.71
N LEU A 535 37.00 -29.02 6.58
CA LEU A 535 36.06 -29.13 7.70
C LEU A 535 35.48 -30.54 7.81
N THR A 536 34.87 -31.03 6.75
CA THR A 536 34.20 -32.33 6.73
C THR A 536 33.82 -32.73 5.31
N GLU A 537 33.52 -34.01 5.13
CA GLU A 537 32.88 -34.55 3.93
C GLU A 537 31.42 -34.81 4.22
N THR A 538 30.54 -34.46 3.30
CA THR A 538 29.08 -34.66 3.47
C THR A 538 28.42 -34.92 2.12
N LYS A 539 27.17 -35.44 2.16
CA LYS A 539 26.33 -35.63 1.00
C LYS A 539 25.34 -34.47 0.90
N ILE A 540 25.00 -34.04 -0.31
CA ILE A 540 23.95 -33.07 -0.49
C ILE A 540 22.59 -33.74 -0.22
N ALA A 541 21.81 -33.17 0.68
CA ALA A 541 20.46 -33.61 1.00
C ALA A 541 19.40 -32.88 0.14
N GLY A 542 18.26 -33.49 -0.03
CA GLY A 542 17.12 -32.83 -0.69
C GLY A 542 17.20 -32.74 -2.20
N ILE A 543 18.17 -33.39 -2.85
CA ILE A 543 18.38 -33.37 -4.31
C ILE A 543 17.10 -33.73 -5.07
N LYS A 544 16.33 -34.70 -4.60
CA LYS A 544 15.07 -35.14 -5.22
C LYS A 544 13.95 -34.08 -5.27
N TYR A 545 14.11 -33.00 -4.53
CA TYR A 545 13.17 -31.88 -4.52
C TYR A 545 13.63 -30.71 -5.39
N VAL A 546 14.77 -30.87 -6.05
CA VAL A 546 15.36 -29.88 -6.93
C VAL A 546 15.41 -30.45 -8.33
N ASP A 547 14.91 -29.73 -9.31
CA ASP A 547 15.03 -30.15 -10.72
C ASP A 547 16.47 -29.93 -11.21
N LEU A 548 17.22 -30.99 -11.41
CA LEU A 548 18.61 -30.99 -11.87
C LEU A 548 18.74 -31.28 -13.39
N THR A 549 17.65 -31.36 -14.13
CA THR A 549 17.64 -31.75 -15.55
C THR A 549 18.00 -30.61 -16.52
N VAL A 550 18.18 -29.38 -16.03
CA VAL A 550 18.53 -28.25 -16.90
C VAL A 550 20.02 -28.22 -17.19
N ASP A 551 20.42 -28.25 -18.45
CA ASP A 551 21.80 -28.29 -18.97
C ASP A 551 22.76 -27.19 -18.46
N GLU A 552 22.22 -26.11 -17.88
CA GLU A 552 22.98 -24.97 -17.37
C GLU A 552 23.63 -25.20 -15.99
N ARG A 553 23.44 -26.35 -15.36
CA ARG A 553 23.84 -26.54 -13.95
C ARG A 553 25.25 -27.05 -13.74
N ASN A 554 25.91 -27.55 -14.78
CA ASN A 554 27.32 -27.97 -14.81
C ASN A 554 27.82 -28.61 -13.49
N ILE A 555 27.07 -29.61 -12.98
CA ILE A 555 27.42 -30.30 -11.73
C ILE A 555 28.41 -31.41 -12.05
N ARG A 556 29.69 -31.16 -11.79
CA ARG A 556 30.77 -32.10 -12.10
C ARG A 556 31.71 -32.29 -10.91
N LYS A 557 32.39 -33.40 -10.88
CA LYS A 557 33.47 -33.62 -9.93
C LYS A 557 34.52 -32.50 -10.05
N ASP A 558 35.07 -32.10 -8.92
CA ASP A 558 36.07 -31.04 -8.71
C ASP A 558 35.58 -29.62 -8.96
N GLU A 559 34.26 -29.43 -9.15
CA GLU A 559 33.65 -28.08 -9.17
C GLU A 559 33.40 -27.55 -7.77
N GLN A 560 33.57 -26.22 -7.66
CA GLN A 560 33.30 -25.48 -6.43
C GLN A 560 31.82 -25.17 -6.33
N VAL A 561 31.24 -25.39 -5.14
CA VAL A 561 29.87 -25.02 -4.76
C VAL A 561 29.89 -24.04 -3.61
N PHE A 562 28.89 -23.17 -3.59
CA PHE A 562 28.73 -22.11 -2.59
C PHE A 562 27.64 -22.47 -1.61
N LEU A 563 27.81 -22.02 -0.38
CA LEU A 563 26.84 -22.23 0.70
C LEU A 563 26.12 -20.93 1.02
N LYS A 564 24.79 -21.02 1.19
CA LYS A 564 23.96 -19.86 1.57
C LYS A 564 22.98 -20.23 2.66
N ARG A 565 22.94 -19.44 3.73
CA ARG A 565 21.96 -19.62 4.81
C ARG A 565 20.54 -19.35 4.29
N GLU A 566 19.60 -20.19 4.73
CA GLU A 566 18.17 -19.99 4.52
C GLU A 566 17.48 -19.93 5.90
N LYS A 567 17.50 -18.75 6.52
CA LYS A 567 17.02 -18.54 7.89
C LYS A 567 15.51 -18.82 8.03
N ASP A 568 14.74 -18.54 6.96
CA ASP A 568 13.26 -18.67 6.93
C ASP A 568 12.79 -20.03 6.39
N ASN A 569 13.65 -21.05 6.38
CA ASN A 569 13.24 -22.38 5.93
C ASN A 569 12.21 -22.99 6.89
N PRO A 570 11.00 -23.35 6.42
CA PRO A 570 9.89 -23.82 7.28
C PRO A 570 10.16 -25.18 7.92
N TYR A 571 11.15 -25.94 7.41
CA TYR A 571 11.44 -27.31 7.87
C TYR A 571 12.72 -27.40 8.73
N ASP A 572 13.60 -26.40 8.67
CA ASP A 572 14.87 -26.38 9.37
C ASP A 572 15.45 -24.97 9.50
N SER A 573 15.40 -24.38 10.68
CA SER A 573 15.98 -23.07 10.99
C SER A 573 17.51 -23.01 10.81
N ASN A 574 18.18 -24.14 10.72
CA ASN A 574 19.63 -24.24 10.46
C ASN A 574 19.92 -24.50 8.96
N ALA A 575 18.93 -24.45 8.08
CA ALA A 575 19.09 -24.82 6.68
C ALA A 575 20.20 -24.02 5.97
N ILE A 576 21.00 -24.73 5.20
CA ILE A 576 22.06 -24.18 4.36
C ILE A 576 21.87 -24.73 2.95
N LYS A 577 21.57 -23.85 2.00
CA LYS A 577 21.51 -24.16 0.57
C LYS A 577 22.90 -24.40 0.00
N VAL A 578 22.99 -25.37 -0.87
CA VAL A 578 24.19 -25.60 -1.71
C VAL A 578 23.87 -25.10 -3.12
N LEU A 579 24.71 -24.19 -3.63
CA LEU A 579 24.52 -23.52 -4.91
C LEU A 579 25.69 -23.76 -5.85
N THR A 580 25.42 -23.86 -7.15
CA THR A 580 26.45 -23.82 -8.20
C THR A 580 27.08 -22.43 -8.30
N LYS A 581 28.17 -22.30 -9.08
CA LYS A 581 28.78 -21.00 -9.39
C LYS A 581 27.82 -20.02 -10.07
N SER A 582 26.83 -20.51 -10.80
CA SER A 582 25.77 -19.72 -11.45
C SER A 582 24.61 -19.38 -10.51
N GLY A 583 24.65 -19.76 -9.22
CA GLY A 583 23.64 -19.44 -8.23
C GLY A 583 22.43 -20.40 -8.17
N TYR A 584 22.43 -21.49 -8.95
CA TYR A 584 21.34 -22.48 -8.88
C TYR A 584 21.47 -23.37 -7.64
N VAL A 585 20.35 -23.59 -6.94
CA VAL A 585 20.27 -24.49 -5.79
C VAL A 585 20.35 -25.93 -6.28
N ILE A 586 21.26 -26.73 -5.72
CA ILE A 586 21.39 -28.16 -6.00
C ILE A 586 20.99 -29.06 -4.83
N GLY A 587 20.67 -28.48 -3.71
CA GLY A 587 20.20 -29.14 -2.50
C GLY A 587 20.61 -28.42 -1.24
N TYR A 588 20.72 -29.17 -0.13
CA TYR A 588 21.00 -28.63 1.20
C TYR A 588 22.06 -29.45 1.93
N ILE A 589 22.73 -28.81 2.88
CA ILE A 589 23.57 -29.53 3.85
C ILE A 589 22.66 -30.36 4.78
N PRO A 590 22.97 -31.64 5.04
CA PRO A 590 22.19 -32.49 5.93
C PRO A 590 22.08 -31.92 7.35
N LYS A 591 20.95 -32.14 8.01
CA LYS A 591 20.69 -31.64 9.38
C LYS A 591 21.75 -32.06 10.39
N LYS A 592 22.37 -33.24 10.22
CA LYS A 592 23.42 -33.74 11.10
C LYS A 592 24.71 -32.91 11.05
N ASP A 593 24.97 -32.22 9.91
CA ASP A 593 26.21 -31.50 9.65
C ASP A 593 26.02 -29.98 9.66
N ASN A 594 24.76 -29.48 9.59
CA ASN A 594 24.51 -28.06 9.35
C ASN A 594 24.65 -27.16 10.59
N VAL A 595 24.54 -27.68 11.81
CA VAL A 595 24.55 -26.86 13.05
C VAL A 595 25.88 -26.13 13.23
N ILE A 596 27.00 -26.83 13.09
CA ILE A 596 28.33 -26.24 13.24
C ILE A 596 28.62 -25.27 12.10
N LEU A 597 28.29 -25.68 10.86
CA LEU A 597 28.48 -24.86 9.68
C LEU A 597 27.65 -23.59 9.72
N LYS A 598 26.40 -23.72 10.15
CA LYS A 598 25.51 -22.59 10.37
C LYS A 598 26.13 -21.58 11.36
N ASN A 599 26.64 -22.06 12.50
CA ASN A 599 27.26 -21.18 13.48
C ASN A 599 28.47 -20.42 12.87
N LEU A 600 29.34 -21.12 12.15
CA LEU A 600 30.47 -20.50 11.48
C LEU A 600 30.03 -19.44 10.44
N MET A 601 29.03 -19.78 9.63
CA MET A 601 28.48 -18.84 8.61
C MET A 601 27.76 -17.64 9.25
N ASP A 602 27.00 -17.85 10.30
CA ASP A 602 26.32 -16.76 11.04
C ASP A 602 27.33 -15.84 11.75
N TRP A 603 28.56 -16.34 12.03
CA TRP A 603 29.70 -15.57 12.52
C TRP A 603 30.53 -14.94 11.37
N GLY A 604 30.02 -14.96 10.14
CA GLY A 604 30.63 -14.32 8.97
C GLY A 604 31.78 -15.11 8.34
N LYS A 605 32.00 -16.37 8.73
CA LYS A 605 33.02 -17.22 8.11
C LYS A 605 32.58 -17.70 6.73
N VAL A 606 33.47 -17.62 5.76
CA VAL A 606 33.21 -18.07 4.39
C VAL A 606 33.51 -19.57 4.29
N ILE A 607 32.47 -20.34 4.00
CA ILE A 607 32.57 -21.79 3.79
C ILE A 607 32.13 -22.08 2.35
N TYR A 608 32.87 -22.93 1.68
CA TYR A 608 32.52 -23.43 0.35
C TYR A 608 32.72 -24.95 0.27
N GLY A 609 32.16 -25.55 -0.77
CA GLY A 609 32.35 -26.99 -1.02
C GLY A 609 33.06 -27.27 -2.35
N ILE A 610 33.69 -28.43 -2.43
CA ILE A 610 34.17 -29.00 -3.69
C ILE A 610 33.48 -30.35 -3.90
N ILE A 611 32.91 -30.57 -5.07
CA ILE A 611 32.24 -31.81 -5.43
C ILE A 611 33.27 -32.90 -5.56
N THR A 612 33.14 -33.97 -4.78
CA THR A 612 34.05 -35.13 -4.82
C THR A 612 33.50 -36.29 -5.66
N LYS A 613 32.15 -36.41 -5.67
CA LYS A 613 31.46 -37.47 -6.38
C LYS A 613 30.07 -37.00 -6.86
N VAL A 614 29.71 -37.42 -8.08
CA VAL A 614 28.39 -37.25 -8.67
C VAL A 614 28.00 -38.56 -9.35
N ASP A 615 26.86 -39.11 -9.02
CA ASP A 615 26.31 -40.27 -9.72
C ASP A 615 25.67 -39.83 -11.04
N SER A 616 25.64 -40.70 -12.03
CA SER A 616 25.16 -40.36 -13.39
C SER A 616 23.71 -39.89 -13.49
N ASP A 617 22.91 -40.23 -12.51
CA ASP A 617 21.51 -39.84 -12.37
C ASP A 617 21.28 -38.69 -11.36
N TYR A 618 22.38 -38.11 -10.86
CA TYR A 618 22.38 -37.09 -9.81
C TYR A 618 21.72 -37.51 -8.50
N SER A 619 21.46 -38.78 -8.29
CA SER A 619 20.81 -39.26 -7.04
C SER A 619 21.69 -39.11 -5.80
N ASN A 620 22.99 -39.00 -5.97
CA ASN A 620 23.93 -38.79 -4.88
C ASN A 620 25.08 -37.87 -5.34
N ILE A 621 25.24 -36.77 -4.58
CA ILE A 621 26.33 -35.81 -4.76
C ILE A 621 27.07 -35.68 -3.42
N GLU A 622 28.36 -35.94 -3.42
CA GLU A 622 29.23 -35.83 -2.25
C GLU A 622 30.13 -34.60 -2.40
N ILE A 623 30.30 -33.86 -1.31
CA ILE A 623 31.10 -32.63 -1.28
C ILE A 623 32.05 -32.63 -0.08
N ASN A 624 33.24 -32.11 -0.29
CA ASN A 624 34.15 -31.72 0.77
C ASN A 624 33.94 -30.25 1.09
N LEU A 625 33.77 -29.93 2.37
CA LEU A 625 33.58 -28.58 2.86
C LEU A 625 34.87 -28.00 3.41
N TYR A 626 35.13 -26.74 3.05
CA TYR A 626 36.31 -26.00 3.45
C TYR A 626 35.96 -24.66 4.04
N LEU A 627 36.67 -24.30 5.11
CA LEU A 627 36.71 -22.91 5.61
C LEU A 627 37.72 -22.16 4.75
N SER A 628 37.28 -21.08 4.12
CA SER A 628 38.11 -20.29 3.22
C SER A 628 39.25 -19.60 3.94
N TYR A 629 40.43 -19.71 3.43
CA TYR A 629 41.62 -19.00 3.89
C TYR A 629 41.51 -17.47 3.73
N ILE A 630 40.59 -16.98 2.88
CA ILE A 630 40.32 -15.54 2.71
C ILE A 630 39.96 -14.88 4.04
N ASP A 631 39.23 -15.56 4.94
CA ASP A 631 38.92 -15.05 6.26
C ASP A 631 40.15 -14.92 7.15
N VAL A 632 41.03 -15.91 7.07
CA VAL A 632 42.31 -15.88 7.81
C VAL A 632 43.24 -14.82 7.25
N ILE A 633 43.25 -14.60 5.93
CA ILE A 633 44.03 -13.52 5.31
C ILE A 633 43.51 -12.15 5.78
N ARG A 634 42.17 -11.95 5.86
CA ARG A 634 41.59 -10.71 6.36
C ARG A 634 42.00 -10.47 7.81
N GLU A 635 41.81 -11.44 8.69
CA GLU A 635 42.18 -11.35 10.10
C GLU A 635 43.67 -11.13 10.30
N VAL A 636 44.55 -11.82 9.48
CA VAL A 636 45.97 -11.66 9.53
C VAL A 636 46.44 -10.37 8.86
N ALA A 637 45.79 -9.96 7.76
CA ALA A 637 46.08 -8.70 7.11
C ALA A 637 45.71 -7.50 7.96
N ASP A 638 44.65 -7.63 8.75
CA ASP A 638 44.21 -6.60 9.74
C ASP A 638 45.10 -6.58 10.96
N THR A 639 45.79 -7.70 11.28
CA THR A 639 46.66 -7.85 12.47
C THR A 639 48.14 -7.66 12.18
N VAL A 640 48.58 -8.04 10.99
CA VAL A 640 49.98 -7.96 10.52
C VAL A 640 50.06 -6.94 9.40
N ASN A 641 51.02 -6.05 9.54
CA ASN A 641 51.23 -4.98 8.60
C ASN A 641 50.95 -5.32 7.14
N MET A 642 49.90 -4.75 6.54
CA MET A 642 49.46 -4.95 5.17
C MET A 642 50.52 -4.58 4.11
N VAL A 643 51.68 -4.06 4.52
CA VAL A 643 52.82 -3.79 3.63
C VAL A 643 53.24 -5.02 2.84
N SER A 644 53.02 -6.24 3.36
CA SER A 644 53.27 -7.48 2.63
C SER A 644 52.20 -7.77 1.56
N LEU A 645 51.04 -7.14 1.61
CA LEU A 645 49.94 -7.28 0.64
C LEU A 645 50.09 -6.30 -0.55
N SER A 646 51.01 -5.35 -0.49
CA SER A 646 51.36 -4.51 -1.64
C SER A 646 52.19 -5.26 -2.72
N ASN A 647 52.46 -6.54 -2.52
CA ASN A 647 53.12 -7.37 -3.50
C ASN A 647 52.10 -8.29 -4.20
N PRO A 648 51.70 -7.99 -5.46
CA PRO A 648 50.63 -8.71 -6.17
C PRO A 648 50.90 -10.20 -6.43
N GLY A 649 52.09 -10.67 -6.14
CA GLY A 649 52.50 -12.07 -6.35
C GLY A 649 51.96 -13.08 -5.32
N TYR A 650 51.24 -12.64 -4.28
CA TYR A 650 50.70 -13.53 -3.25
C TYR A 650 49.17 -13.70 -3.32
N LEU A 651 48.53 -13.09 -4.31
CA LEU A 651 47.05 -13.18 -4.53
C LEU A 651 46.66 -13.99 -5.78
N ASN A 652 47.63 -14.79 -6.36
CA ASN A 652 47.29 -15.71 -7.45
C ASN A 652 47.16 -17.16 -6.96
#